data_0367a90a1bf57cc5d17c6cabef65a3f3
#
_entry.id   0367a90a1bf57cc5d17c6cabef65a3f3
#
_cell.length_a   1.000
_cell.length_b   1.000
_cell.length_c   1.000
_cell.angle_alpha   90.00
_cell.angle_beta   90.00
_cell.angle_gamma   90.00
#
_symmetry.space_group_name_H-M   'P 1'
#
loop_
_entity.id
_entity.type
_entity.pdbx_description
1 polymer ?
#
loop_
_entity_poly.entity_id
_entity_poly.type
_entity_poly.pdbx_seq_one_letter_code
_entity_poly.pdbx_strand_id
1 'polypeptide(L)'
;MAQNKGRVTIPTDMDVVKETLEIMDEWGADAIRDCDGTEFPQELKDTGAKIYATYYTTRKDNEWAKANPDEIQQMYIMTPFYTATESTLEIHLMNHLYPDMLKVNNRDDITRWWEVIDRTTGEVVAPIDWGYDEATGNVTINKCTPFHEYTVSFLAYIMWDPVHMYNAVVNEWKDVEPQITFDVRQPKTRAHSLDRLRRFLDTHDYVDVVRFTTFFHQFTLVFDEFAREKFVDWFGYSASVSPYILEQFEKEVGYKFRPEFIIDQGYMNNTYRIPSKEFKDFQKFQMREVAKLAKEMVDIVHEYGKEAMMFMGDHWIGMEPFMDDFASIGLDAVVGSVGNGATLRLFSDIKNVKYTEGRFLPYFFPDVFCEGGDPIYEAKVNWVTARRAILRSPIQRIGYGGYLKLALKFPEFVEYIKGVCDEFRTLYDNIQGVTPYCVKKVAVLNCWGKMRSWSNHMVHHGLYYRQNYSYFGVIEALSGAPFDVSFISFDDIKNDNNFLDKFDVIINVGDADTAQSGGEYWTDEQIITAVKKFVFNGGGFIGVGEPAAHHWQGKFFQLNDILGVEEENGFTLNTRRYNTEEHRDHFILADTENGNVDFGEGKKNIVALDGTTVLVQNATELPFAVRHAEEVQMAVREFGKGRGVYISGLPYSFENSRVLYRAVLWSASAEDELHCWYSTNYNVEVHAYVKNGKYCVVNNTYEPQDTTVYVGDGTSFELHLEANEIKWYQTADKTPEPRQ
;
A
#
# COMPACT_ATOMS: atom_id res chain seq x y z
N MET A 1 -22.66 12.66 -33.09
CA MET A 1 -22.77 12.68 -31.62
C MET A 1 -21.67 13.61 -31.11
N ALA A 2 -21.95 14.57 -30.25
CA ALA A 2 -20.88 15.35 -29.65
C ALA A 2 -20.00 14.39 -28.87
N GLN A 3 -18.73 14.33 -29.25
CA GLN A 3 -17.74 13.48 -28.58
C GLN A 3 -17.68 13.92 -27.10
N ASN A 4 -17.96 13.00 -26.19
CA ASN A 4 -17.84 13.29 -24.75
C ASN A 4 -16.37 13.52 -24.44
N LYS A 5 -16.00 14.72 -24.02
CA LYS A 5 -14.59 15.12 -23.78
C LYS A 5 -14.39 15.47 -22.29
N GLY A 6 -13.17 15.37 -21.84
CA GLY A 6 -12.76 15.77 -20.51
C GLY A 6 -12.48 14.62 -19.54
N ARG A 7 -11.97 14.97 -18.37
CA ARG A 7 -11.62 14.08 -17.26
C ARG A 7 -10.49 13.08 -17.56
N VAL A 8 -9.73 13.32 -18.60
CA VAL A 8 -8.64 12.45 -19.05
C VAL A 8 -7.36 13.26 -19.15
N THR A 9 -6.30 12.77 -18.54
CA THR A 9 -4.94 13.33 -18.61
C THR A 9 -4.05 12.38 -19.39
N ILE A 10 -3.34 12.91 -20.40
CA ILE A 10 -2.36 12.13 -21.18
C ILE A 10 -0.92 12.61 -20.94
N PRO A 11 0.05 11.69 -21.00
CA PRO A 11 1.45 12.07 -20.99
C PRO A 11 1.88 12.60 -22.35
N THR A 12 2.92 13.43 -22.36
CA THR A 12 3.60 13.84 -23.57
C THR A 12 5.11 13.98 -23.34
N ASP A 13 5.85 13.82 -24.41
CA ASP A 13 7.27 14.16 -24.48
C ASP A 13 7.59 14.80 -25.85
N MET A 14 8.80 15.35 -26.03
CA MET A 14 9.17 16.09 -27.24
C MET A 14 9.17 15.26 -28.50
N ASP A 15 9.31 13.94 -28.39
CA ASP A 15 9.44 13.03 -29.53
C ASP A 15 8.09 12.65 -30.16
N VAL A 16 6.95 12.93 -29.49
CA VAL A 16 5.61 12.46 -29.87
C VAL A 16 4.55 13.57 -29.83
N VAL A 17 4.90 14.81 -30.15
CA VAL A 17 3.98 15.95 -30.08
C VAL A 17 2.77 15.79 -31.00
N LYS A 18 2.99 15.35 -32.25
CA LYS A 18 1.92 15.14 -33.22
C LYS A 18 0.98 14.05 -32.74
N GLU A 19 1.51 12.92 -32.33
CA GLU A 19 0.77 11.78 -31.81
C GLU A 19 0.02 12.14 -30.52
N THR A 20 0.61 12.99 -29.69
CA THR A 20 -0.07 13.52 -28.49
C THR A 20 -1.35 14.27 -28.88
N LEU A 21 -1.30 15.13 -29.90
CA LEU A 21 -2.48 15.87 -30.39
C LEU A 21 -3.56 14.92 -30.95
N GLU A 22 -3.15 13.90 -31.70
CA GLU A 22 -4.07 12.88 -32.24
C GLU A 22 -4.75 12.11 -31.11
N ILE A 23 -4.00 11.59 -30.15
CA ILE A 23 -4.52 10.86 -28.98
C ILE A 23 -5.39 11.74 -28.08
N MET A 24 -5.05 13.01 -27.92
CA MET A 24 -5.91 13.96 -27.19
C MET A 24 -7.33 14.00 -27.76
N ASP A 25 -7.45 14.06 -29.07
CA ASP A 25 -8.76 14.09 -29.71
C ASP A 25 -9.45 12.75 -29.64
N GLU A 26 -8.74 11.66 -29.87
CA GLU A 26 -9.29 10.30 -29.84
C GLU A 26 -9.77 9.88 -28.45
N TRP A 27 -9.00 10.15 -27.41
CA TRP A 27 -9.36 9.80 -26.04
C TRP A 27 -10.24 10.87 -25.36
N GLY A 28 -10.44 12.02 -26.02
CA GLY A 28 -11.17 13.15 -25.45
C GLY A 28 -10.47 13.77 -24.25
N ALA A 29 -9.13 13.81 -24.25
CA ALA A 29 -8.35 14.35 -23.14
C ALA A 29 -8.50 15.89 -23.05
N ASP A 30 -8.53 16.39 -21.81
CA ASP A 30 -8.61 17.82 -21.48
C ASP A 30 -7.42 18.31 -20.64
N ALA A 31 -6.47 17.43 -20.37
CA ALA A 31 -5.23 17.76 -19.69
C ALA A 31 -4.03 16.99 -20.27
N ILE A 32 -2.88 17.64 -20.25
CA ILE A 32 -1.61 17.10 -20.72
C ILE A 32 -0.61 17.21 -19.57
N ARG A 33 0.15 16.17 -19.33
CA ARG A 33 1.29 16.20 -18.39
C ARG A 33 2.60 15.97 -19.10
N ASP A 34 3.65 16.62 -18.64
CA ASP A 34 5.00 16.32 -19.07
C ASP A 34 5.48 14.96 -18.57
N CYS A 35 6.42 14.38 -19.28
CA CYS A 35 7.22 13.26 -18.80
C CYS A 35 8.56 13.80 -18.28
N ASP A 36 8.86 13.51 -17.01
CA ASP A 36 10.15 13.79 -16.38
C ASP A 36 10.63 15.27 -16.40
N GLY A 37 9.68 16.22 -16.44
CA GLY A 37 9.98 17.65 -16.44
C GLY A 37 10.47 18.17 -17.79
N THR A 38 9.99 17.60 -18.89
CA THR A 38 10.23 18.07 -20.26
C THR A 38 9.49 19.38 -20.50
N GLU A 39 10.11 20.33 -21.20
CA GLU A 39 9.43 21.55 -21.62
C GLU A 39 8.35 21.26 -22.67
N PHE A 40 7.24 21.99 -22.56
CA PHE A 40 6.15 21.87 -23.53
C PHE A 40 6.44 22.69 -24.80
N PRO A 41 6.32 22.10 -25.99
CA PRO A 41 6.36 22.86 -27.24
C PRO A 41 5.12 23.74 -27.40
N GLN A 42 5.23 24.78 -28.25
CA GLN A 42 4.17 25.76 -28.40
C GLN A 42 2.85 25.14 -28.89
N GLU A 43 2.94 24.15 -29.77
CA GLU A 43 1.76 23.44 -30.31
C GLU A 43 0.89 22.82 -29.23
N LEU A 44 1.49 22.31 -28.15
CA LEU A 44 0.76 21.76 -27.02
C LEU A 44 0.20 22.84 -26.09
N LYS A 45 0.92 23.97 -25.92
CA LYS A 45 0.44 25.12 -25.15
C LYS A 45 -0.80 25.76 -25.78
N ASP A 46 -0.89 25.76 -27.11
CA ASP A 46 -2.00 26.35 -27.88
C ASP A 46 -3.26 25.48 -27.91
N THR A 47 -3.24 24.28 -27.37
CA THR A 47 -4.41 23.38 -27.34
C THR A 47 -5.54 23.86 -26.45
N GLY A 48 -5.25 24.70 -25.46
CA GLY A 48 -6.18 25.08 -24.39
C GLY A 48 -6.46 23.98 -23.37
N ALA A 49 -5.77 22.86 -23.43
CA ALA A 49 -5.81 21.82 -22.42
C ALA A 49 -5.10 22.28 -21.14
N LYS A 50 -5.51 21.74 -20.01
CA LYS A 50 -4.87 22.00 -18.72
C LYS A 50 -3.46 21.39 -18.71
N ILE A 51 -2.46 22.17 -18.39
CA ILE A 51 -1.06 21.73 -18.43
C ILE A 51 -0.55 21.41 -17.02
N TYR A 52 -0.11 20.17 -16.84
CA TYR A 52 0.50 19.67 -15.60
C TYR A 52 2.00 19.57 -15.79
N ALA A 53 2.77 20.33 -15.02
CA ALA A 53 4.22 20.24 -15.02
C ALA A 53 4.74 19.47 -13.82
N THR A 54 5.61 18.52 -14.10
CA THR A 54 6.29 17.73 -13.06
C THR A 54 7.38 18.56 -12.40
N TYR A 55 7.32 18.68 -11.08
CA TYR A 55 8.33 19.40 -10.29
C TYR A 55 9.06 18.45 -9.33
N TYR A 56 10.39 18.50 -9.38
CA TYR A 56 11.28 17.72 -8.51
C TYR A 56 11.85 18.60 -7.41
N THR A 57 11.47 18.34 -6.18
CA THR A 57 11.86 19.15 -5.03
C THR A 57 13.30 18.93 -4.62
N THR A 58 13.78 17.68 -4.66
CA THR A 58 15.02 17.23 -4.02
C THR A 58 16.17 16.91 -4.97
N ARG A 59 15.99 17.10 -6.26
CA ARG A 59 17.00 16.78 -7.31
C ARG A 59 16.92 17.70 -8.51
N LYS A 60 17.69 17.42 -9.56
CA LYS A 60 17.86 18.25 -10.78
C LYS A 60 18.52 19.61 -10.52
N ASP A 61 19.46 19.62 -9.56
CA ASP A 61 20.32 20.78 -9.30
C ASP A 61 21.68 20.31 -8.74
N ASN A 62 22.43 19.57 -9.58
CA ASN A 62 23.71 18.99 -9.18
C ASN A 62 24.75 20.05 -8.84
N GLU A 63 24.74 21.21 -9.50
CA GLU A 63 25.68 22.29 -9.23
C GLU A 63 25.52 22.80 -7.80
N TRP A 64 24.28 22.98 -7.37
CA TRP A 64 23.99 23.39 -6.00
C TRP A 64 24.40 22.30 -4.99
N ALA A 65 24.08 21.04 -5.27
CA ALA A 65 24.43 19.92 -4.41
C ALA A 65 25.94 19.77 -4.24
N LYS A 66 26.71 19.85 -5.34
CA LYS A 66 28.17 19.80 -5.32
C LYS A 66 28.80 20.97 -4.57
N ALA A 67 28.20 22.17 -4.67
CA ALA A 67 28.64 23.35 -3.94
C ALA A 67 28.29 23.32 -2.43
N ASN A 68 27.37 22.45 -2.03
CA ASN A 68 26.84 22.33 -0.68
C ASN A 68 26.80 20.86 -0.19
N PRO A 69 27.96 20.20 -0.10
CA PRO A 69 28.02 18.76 0.17
C PRO A 69 27.45 18.33 1.54
N ASP A 70 27.35 19.24 2.51
CA ASP A 70 26.76 18.97 3.81
C ASP A 70 25.21 18.96 3.77
N GLU A 71 24.64 19.48 2.70
CA GLU A 71 23.19 19.53 2.46
C GLU A 71 22.69 18.34 1.63
N ILE A 72 23.57 17.44 1.18
CA ILE A 72 23.20 16.22 0.47
C ILE A 72 22.39 15.32 1.40
N GLN A 73 21.37 14.70 0.84
CA GLN A 73 20.50 13.78 1.56
C GLN A 73 21.29 12.57 2.07
N GLN A 74 20.94 12.09 3.25
CA GLN A 74 21.62 10.98 3.90
C GLN A 74 20.65 9.86 4.28
N MET A 75 21.20 8.67 4.45
CA MET A 75 20.50 7.52 4.98
C MET A 75 21.38 6.72 5.94
N TYR A 76 20.73 5.94 6.81
CA TYR A 76 21.42 4.90 7.55
C TYR A 76 21.61 3.66 6.70
N ILE A 77 22.83 3.15 6.73
CA ILE A 77 23.22 1.86 6.15
C ILE A 77 23.74 0.98 7.28
N MET A 78 23.49 -0.31 7.17
CA MET A 78 24.08 -1.33 8.06
C MET A 78 24.94 -2.27 7.22
N THR A 79 26.10 -2.63 7.73
CA THR A 79 26.95 -3.68 7.14
C THR A 79 26.27 -5.05 7.23
N PRO A 80 26.67 -6.03 6.43
CA PRO A 80 26.36 -7.43 6.73
C PRO A 80 26.81 -7.85 8.12
N PHE A 81 26.31 -8.99 8.57
CA PHE A 81 26.75 -9.62 9.83
C PHE A 81 28.13 -10.24 9.64
N TYR A 82 29.08 -9.91 10.52
CA TYR A 82 30.45 -10.41 10.50
C TYR A 82 30.75 -11.16 11.79
N THR A 83 31.07 -12.44 11.67
CA THR A 83 31.50 -13.26 12.81
C THR A 83 32.95 -12.94 13.19
N ALA A 84 33.20 -12.52 14.42
CA ALA A 84 34.54 -12.36 14.95
C ALA A 84 35.15 -13.73 15.28
N THR A 85 36.34 -14.00 14.80
CA THR A 85 37.11 -15.22 15.19
C THR A 85 38.14 -14.96 16.25
N GLU A 86 38.47 -13.68 16.48
CA GLU A 86 39.43 -13.19 17.43
C GLU A 86 38.84 -12.00 18.24
N SER A 87 39.61 -11.45 19.14
CA SER A 87 39.21 -10.27 19.94
C SER A 87 39.18 -8.96 19.14
N THR A 88 39.65 -8.98 17.91
CA THR A 88 39.63 -7.82 17.01
C THR A 88 38.96 -8.20 15.70
N LEU A 89 38.13 -7.31 15.17
CA LEU A 89 37.43 -7.50 13.90
C LEU A 89 37.51 -6.23 13.04
N GLU A 90 37.86 -6.38 11.79
CA GLU A 90 37.81 -5.30 10.80
C GLU A 90 36.65 -5.50 9.86
N ILE A 91 35.85 -4.43 9.66
CA ILE A 91 34.66 -4.43 8.78
C ILE A 91 34.78 -3.28 7.80
N HIS A 92 34.82 -3.57 6.50
CA HIS A 92 34.79 -2.55 5.47
C HIS A 92 33.34 -2.11 5.23
N LEU A 93 33.05 -0.81 5.39
CA LEU A 93 31.68 -0.29 5.41
C LEU A 93 30.94 -0.43 4.08
N MET A 94 31.64 -0.26 2.96
CA MET A 94 31.02 -0.22 1.63
C MET A 94 31.02 -1.58 0.93
N ASN A 95 31.42 -2.67 1.61
CA ASN A 95 31.33 -4.00 1.03
C ASN A 95 29.88 -4.34 0.65
N HIS A 96 29.71 -4.96 -0.53
CA HIS A 96 28.40 -5.37 -1.05
C HIS A 96 27.42 -4.24 -1.34
N LEU A 97 27.93 -3.02 -1.54
CA LEU A 97 27.16 -1.86 -1.96
C LEU A 97 27.70 -1.31 -3.30
N TYR A 98 26.84 -0.72 -4.09
CA TYR A 98 27.25 -0.06 -5.33
C TYR A 98 28.12 1.16 -5.00
N PRO A 99 29.37 1.23 -5.50
CA PRO A 99 30.37 2.18 -4.96
C PRO A 99 30.05 3.65 -5.20
N ASP A 100 29.43 3.99 -6.33
CA ASP A 100 29.18 5.40 -6.71
C ASP A 100 27.83 5.93 -6.21
N MET A 101 27.01 5.06 -5.62
CA MET A 101 25.67 5.44 -5.15
C MET A 101 25.71 6.17 -3.82
N LEU A 102 26.59 5.76 -2.93
CA LEU A 102 26.68 6.22 -1.55
C LEU A 102 28.10 6.68 -1.19
N LYS A 103 28.19 7.62 -0.27
CA LYS A 103 29.46 8.05 0.31
C LYS A 103 29.32 8.11 1.83
N VAL A 104 30.24 7.45 2.55
CA VAL A 104 30.28 7.45 4.00
C VAL A 104 30.35 8.89 4.54
N ASN A 105 29.49 9.22 5.50
CA ASN A 105 29.55 10.49 6.22
C ASN A 105 30.44 10.34 7.46
N ASN A 106 31.67 10.77 7.36
CA ASN A 106 32.64 10.85 8.44
C ASN A 106 32.98 12.31 8.85
N ARG A 107 32.22 13.29 8.37
CA ARG A 107 32.40 14.71 8.69
C ARG A 107 31.79 15.07 10.03
N ASP A 108 30.69 14.42 10.39
CA ASP A 108 30.01 14.58 11.66
C ASP A 108 30.61 13.65 12.72
N ASP A 109 30.25 13.86 13.97
CA ASP A 109 30.71 13.02 15.08
C ASP A 109 30.18 11.58 14.91
N ILE A 110 31.03 10.70 14.38
CA ILE A 110 30.70 9.30 14.14
C ILE A 110 30.36 8.55 15.42
N THR A 111 30.96 8.93 16.57
CA THR A 111 30.67 8.27 17.85
C THR A 111 29.28 8.59 18.39
N ARG A 112 28.66 9.67 17.89
CA ARG A 112 27.29 10.05 18.20
C ARG A 112 26.26 9.42 17.24
N TRP A 113 26.61 9.34 15.95
CA TRP A 113 25.63 9.02 14.92
C TRP A 113 25.75 7.61 14.37
N TRP A 114 26.88 6.93 14.60
CA TRP A 114 27.04 5.53 14.21
C TRP A 114 26.89 4.62 15.43
N GLU A 115 26.56 3.36 15.15
CA GLU A 115 26.39 2.36 16.20
C GLU A 115 27.01 1.03 15.78
N VAL A 116 27.87 0.49 16.62
CA VAL A 116 28.40 -0.87 16.47
C VAL A 116 27.65 -1.76 17.44
N ILE A 117 27.09 -2.86 16.95
CA ILE A 117 26.28 -3.75 17.77
C ILE A 117 26.83 -5.17 17.69
N ASP A 118 26.99 -5.80 18.85
CA ASP A 118 27.11 -7.25 18.98
C ASP A 118 25.73 -7.86 18.79
N ARG A 119 25.49 -8.43 17.62
CA ARG A 119 24.18 -9.01 17.23
C ARG A 119 23.86 -10.32 17.96
N THR A 120 24.87 -10.98 18.54
CA THR A 120 24.64 -12.19 19.34
C THR A 120 23.99 -11.85 20.69
N THR A 121 24.36 -10.71 21.27
CA THR A 121 23.81 -10.26 22.57
C THR A 121 22.79 -9.14 22.45
N GLY A 122 22.80 -8.38 21.36
CA GLY A 122 22.02 -7.15 21.16
C GLY A 122 22.67 -5.92 21.83
N GLU A 123 23.85 -6.06 22.42
CA GLU A 123 24.54 -4.97 23.14
C GLU A 123 25.28 -4.03 22.19
N VAL A 124 25.23 -2.74 22.51
CA VAL A 124 26.00 -1.70 21.79
C VAL A 124 27.45 -1.75 22.26
N VAL A 125 28.37 -1.84 21.30
CA VAL A 125 29.81 -1.75 21.58
C VAL A 125 30.17 -0.29 21.93
N ALA A 126 30.81 -0.09 23.04
CA ALA A 126 31.17 1.27 23.49
C ALA A 126 32.05 1.99 22.46
N PRO A 127 31.84 3.29 22.21
CA PRO A 127 32.60 4.05 21.20
C PRO A 127 34.12 4.03 21.39
N ILE A 128 34.62 3.82 22.63
CA ILE A 128 36.04 3.69 22.91
C ILE A 128 36.65 2.37 22.40
N ASP A 129 35.81 1.38 22.11
CA ASP A 129 36.24 0.03 21.72
C ASP A 129 36.24 -0.20 20.23
N TRP A 130 35.89 0.82 19.42
CA TRP A 130 35.94 0.76 17.96
C TRP A 130 36.43 2.10 17.38
N GLY A 131 36.87 2.06 16.12
CA GLY A 131 37.29 3.26 15.38
C GLY A 131 37.18 3.07 13.88
N TYR A 132 37.05 4.18 13.16
CA TYR A 132 36.95 4.21 11.70
C TYR A 132 38.23 4.80 11.10
N ASP A 133 38.76 4.11 10.10
CA ASP A 133 39.88 4.59 9.28
C ASP A 133 39.37 4.98 7.88
N GLU A 134 39.36 6.28 7.57
CA GLU A 134 38.93 6.81 6.29
C GLU A 134 39.78 6.32 5.11
N ALA A 135 41.07 6.08 5.32
CA ALA A 135 41.98 5.67 4.26
C ALA A 135 41.69 4.25 3.76
N THR A 136 41.26 3.38 4.64
CA THR A 136 40.92 1.99 4.31
C THR A 136 39.41 1.75 4.18
N GLY A 137 38.58 2.65 4.71
CA GLY A 137 37.13 2.46 4.79
C GLY A 137 36.68 1.44 5.82
N ASN A 138 37.58 1.04 6.73
CA ASN A 138 37.35 0.01 7.74
C ASN A 138 36.92 0.60 9.09
N VAL A 139 35.99 -0.07 9.73
CA VAL A 139 35.76 0.02 11.18
C VAL A 139 36.50 -1.13 11.84
N THR A 140 37.38 -0.82 12.81
CA THR A 140 38.05 -1.81 13.62
C THR A 140 37.39 -1.86 14.99
N ILE A 141 36.95 -3.04 15.43
CA ILE A 141 36.37 -3.33 16.74
C ILE A 141 37.45 -4.05 17.56
N ASN A 142 37.86 -3.48 18.68
CA ASN A 142 39.04 -3.93 19.45
C ASN A 142 38.76 -4.90 20.63
N LYS A 143 37.45 -5.13 20.92
CA LYS A 143 37.06 -5.99 22.05
C LYS A 143 35.92 -6.92 21.66
N CYS A 144 36.12 -7.67 20.58
CA CYS A 144 35.13 -8.67 20.16
C CYS A 144 35.18 -9.90 21.09
N THR A 145 34.03 -10.47 21.32
CA THR A 145 33.92 -11.85 21.83
C THR A 145 34.00 -12.80 20.63
N PRO A 146 34.98 -13.75 20.62
CA PRO A 146 35.08 -14.70 19.53
C PRO A 146 33.76 -15.47 19.31
N PHE A 147 33.40 -15.66 18.03
CA PHE A 147 32.18 -16.30 17.53
C PHE A 147 30.89 -15.53 17.80
N HIS A 148 30.96 -14.28 18.25
CA HIS A 148 29.84 -13.34 18.17
C HIS A 148 29.79 -12.65 16.80
N GLU A 149 28.61 -12.20 16.41
CA GLU A 149 28.39 -11.48 15.16
C GLU A 149 28.27 -9.97 15.43
N TYR A 150 28.87 -9.17 14.56
CA TYR A 150 28.88 -7.72 14.69
C TYR A 150 28.39 -7.04 13.44
N THR A 151 27.74 -5.89 13.61
CA THR A 151 27.35 -4.98 12.53
C THR A 151 27.73 -3.56 12.86
N VAL A 152 27.91 -2.75 11.83
CA VAL A 152 28.08 -1.30 11.94
C VAL A 152 26.92 -0.62 11.22
N SER A 153 26.18 0.21 11.94
CA SER A 153 25.18 1.12 11.37
C SER A 153 25.79 2.51 11.24
N PHE A 154 25.80 3.06 10.05
CA PHE A 154 26.49 4.32 9.75
C PHE A 154 25.69 5.21 8.82
N LEU A 155 25.95 6.52 8.81
CA LEU A 155 25.37 7.49 7.91
C LEU A 155 26.14 7.51 6.57
N ALA A 156 25.41 7.58 5.48
CA ALA A 156 25.96 7.76 4.15
C ALA A 156 25.18 8.83 3.38
N TYR A 157 25.91 9.67 2.63
CA TYR A 157 25.36 10.60 1.66
C TYR A 157 24.86 9.84 0.43
N ILE A 158 23.69 10.22 -0.11
CA ILE A 158 23.11 9.65 -1.33
C ILE A 158 23.65 10.44 -2.53
N MET A 159 24.66 9.89 -3.20
CA MET A 159 25.37 10.53 -4.32
C MET A 159 24.70 10.28 -5.65
N TRP A 160 23.84 9.29 -5.74
CA TRP A 160 23.00 9.01 -6.90
C TRP A 160 21.57 8.74 -6.43
N ASP A 161 20.62 9.59 -6.86
CA ASP A 161 19.19 9.39 -6.56
C ASP A 161 18.78 7.96 -6.96
N PRO A 162 18.20 7.18 -6.05
CA PRO A 162 17.90 5.77 -6.30
C PRO A 162 16.95 5.55 -7.46
N VAL A 163 15.95 6.42 -7.63
CA VAL A 163 14.97 6.33 -8.73
C VAL A 163 15.63 6.66 -10.06
N HIS A 164 16.48 7.70 -10.09
CA HIS A 164 17.23 8.05 -11.29
C HIS A 164 18.23 6.94 -11.65
N MET A 165 18.94 6.38 -10.67
CA MET A 165 19.85 5.26 -10.87
C MET A 165 19.11 4.05 -11.44
N TYR A 166 17.98 3.67 -10.84
CA TYR A 166 17.17 2.55 -11.33
C TYR A 166 16.77 2.75 -12.79
N ASN A 167 16.20 3.90 -13.13
CA ASN A 167 15.79 4.19 -14.50
C ASN A 167 16.98 4.19 -15.46
N ALA A 168 18.14 4.71 -15.07
CA ALA A 168 19.34 4.68 -15.88
C ALA A 168 19.84 3.26 -16.14
N VAL A 169 19.82 2.40 -15.13
CA VAL A 169 20.24 0.99 -15.21
C VAL A 169 19.27 0.18 -16.07
N VAL A 170 17.95 0.27 -15.78
CA VAL A 170 16.90 -0.52 -16.46
C VAL A 170 16.73 -0.09 -17.93
N ASN A 171 16.80 1.20 -18.20
CA ASN A 171 16.66 1.73 -19.56
C ASN A 171 18.01 1.82 -20.33
N GLU A 172 19.09 1.31 -19.74
CA GLU A 172 20.44 1.34 -20.32
C GLU A 172 20.86 2.74 -20.79
N TRP A 173 20.49 3.78 -20.05
CA TRP A 173 20.88 5.15 -20.38
C TRP A 173 22.39 5.32 -20.24
N LYS A 174 23.04 5.58 -21.34
CA LYS A 174 24.48 5.80 -21.37
C LYS A 174 24.78 7.28 -21.18
N ASP A 175 25.91 7.57 -20.57
CA ASP A 175 26.46 8.93 -20.42
C ASP A 175 25.53 9.92 -19.67
N VAL A 176 24.72 9.43 -18.73
CA VAL A 176 23.93 10.27 -17.84
C VAL A 176 24.69 10.57 -16.56
N GLU A 177 24.74 11.85 -16.20
CA GLU A 177 25.29 12.25 -14.90
C GLU A 177 24.34 11.83 -13.77
N PRO A 178 24.84 11.13 -12.72
CA PRO A 178 24.05 10.82 -11.55
C PRO A 178 23.39 12.06 -10.95
N GLN A 179 22.07 12.00 -10.70
CA GLN A 179 21.34 13.05 -10.00
C GLN A 179 21.64 12.95 -8.51
N ILE A 180 22.16 14.03 -7.93
CA ILE A 180 22.46 14.10 -6.48
C ILE A 180 21.24 14.65 -5.76
N THR A 181 20.82 13.97 -4.69
CA THR A 181 19.70 14.42 -3.85
C THR A 181 20.17 15.37 -2.75
N PHE A 182 19.33 16.32 -2.35
CA PHE A 182 19.58 17.24 -1.25
C PHE A 182 18.43 17.26 -0.25
N ASP A 183 18.76 17.49 1.02
CA ASP A 183 17.79 17.41 2.14
C ASP A 183 17.10 18.77 2.34
N VAL A 184 15.91 18.89 1.79
CA VAL A 184 15.08 20.11 1.84
C VAL A 184 14.61 20.50 3.25
N ARG A 185 14.85 19.69 4.26
CA ARG A 185 14.49 20.02 5.65
C ARG A 185 15.58 20.86 6.32
N GLN A 186 16.80 20.83 5.80
CA GLN A 186 17.87 21.70 6.31
C GLN A 186 17.58 23.16 5.92
N PRO A 187 17.81 24.14 6.82
CA PRO A 187 17.38 25.53 6.59
C PRO A 187 17.91 26.16 5.30
N LYS A 188 19.16 25.88 4.95
CA LYS A 188 19.80 26.41 3.74
C LYS A 188 19.19 25.80 2.48
N THR A 189 19.02 24.49 2.44
CA THR A 189 18.38 23.77 1.35
C THR A 189 16.92 24.16 1.22
N ARG A 190 16.20 24.31 2.34
CA ARG A 190 14.81 24.76 2.32
C ARG A 190 14.66 26.12 1.66
N ALA A 191 15.47 27.10 2.06
CA ALA A 191 15.46 28.43 1.44
C ALA A 191 15.76 28.36 -0.06
N HIS A 192 16.76 27.59 -0.47
CA HIS A 192 17.10 27.38 -1.87
C HIS A 192 15.96 26.72 -2.66
N SER A 193 15.33 25.70 -2.11
CA SER A 193 14.23 24.96 -2.77
C SER A 193 12.99 25.82 -2.98
N LEU A 194 12.64 26.66 -1.99
CA LEU A 194 11.52 27.60 -2.10
C LEU A 194 11.82 28.68 -3.17
N ASP A 195 13.03 29.23 -3.20
CA ASP A 195 13.47 30.19 -4.22
C ASP A 195 13.51 29.55 -5.63
N ARG A 196 13.98 28.32 -5.72
CA ARG A 196 13.99 27.55 -6.99
C ARG A 196 12.57 27.32 -7.51
N LEU A 197 11.60 27.02 -6.62
CA LEU A 197 10.19 26.90 -7.03
C LEU A 197 9.64 28.22 -7.58
N ARG A 198 9.94 29.36 -6.95
CA ARG A 198 9.53 30.68 -7.46
C ARG A 198 10.12 30.95 -8.85
N ARG A 199 11.42 30.71 -9.05
CA ARG A 199 12.07 30.86 -10.36
C ARG A 199 11.47 29.94 -11.43
N PHE A 200 11.08 28.71 -11.06
CA PHE A 200 10.36 27.82 -11.95
C PHE A 200 9.03 28.43 -12.38
N LEU A 201 8.25 28.93 -11.44
CA LEU A 201 6.94 29.53 -11.70
C LEU A 201 7.04 30.83 -12.52
N ASP A 202 8.07 31.64 -12.29
CA ASP A 202 8.35 32.86 -13.08
C ASP A 202 8.62 32.55 -14.56
N THR A 203 9.18 31.39 -14.86
CA THR A 203 9.56 31.00 -16.25
C THR A 203 8.55 30.07 -16.91
N HIS A 204 7.59 29.53 -16.16
CA HIS A 204 6.59 28.54 -16.64
C HIS A 204 5.17 29.07 -16.42
N ASP A 205 4.89 30.27 -16.92
CA ASP A 205 3.58 30.93 -16.78
C ASP A 205 2.43 30.14 -17.40
N TYR A 206 2.70 29.32 -18.42
CA TYR A 206 1.77 28.47 -19.12
C TYR A 206 1.29 27.23 -18.32
N VAL A 207 1.94 26.91 -17.21
CA VAL A 207 1.56 25.75 -16.36
C VAL A 207 0.31 26.07 -15.55
N ASP A 208 -0.67 25.19 -15.54
CA ASP A 208 -1.87 25.29 -14.71
C ASP A 208 -1.73 24.58 -13.39
N VAL A 209 -1.06 23.43 -13.39
CA VAL A 209 -0.89 22.57 -12.21
C VAL A 209 0.58 22.21 -12.02
N VAL A 210 1.11 22.53 -10.86
CA VAL A 210 2.42 22.02 -10.43
C VAL A 210 2.21 20.66 -9.78
N ARG A 211 2.73 19.64 -10.45
CA ARG A 211 2.65 18.27 -9.96
C ARG A 211 3.94 17.89 -9.25
N PHE A 212 3.92 17.92 -7.94
CA PHE A 212 5.03 17.45 -7.12
C PHE A 212 5.14 15.93 -7.21
N THR A 213 6.30 15.42 -7.58
CA THR A 213 6.56 13.97 -7.53
C THR A 213 6.76 13.52 -6.10
N THR A 214 7.36 14.37 -5.29
CA THR A 214 7.53 14.20 -3.86
C THR A 214 7.86 15.56 -3.26
N PHE A 215 7.52 15.79 -2.01
CA PHE A 215 7.98 16.97 -1.28
C PHE A 215 9.35 16.77 -0.64
N PHE A 216 9.73 15.54 -0.39
CA PHE A 216 10.97 15.23 0.27
C PHE A 216 11.74 14.11 -0.43
N HIS A 217 11.31 12.87 -0.34
CA HIS A 217 11.95 11.74 -1.00
C HIS A 217 10.89 10.76 -1.45
N GLN A 218 11.13 10.11 -2.58
CA GLN A 218 10.18 9.10 -3.06
C GLN A 218 10.34 7.82 -2.25
N PHE A 219 10.86 6.79 -2.83
CA PHE A 219 11.27 5.58 -2.16
C PHE A 219 12.78 5.45 -2.23
N THR A 220 13.35 4.60 -1.40
CA THR A 220 14.78 4.36 -1.37
C THR A 220 15.09 2.98 -1.91
N LEU A 221 16.03 2.91 -2.83
CA LEU A 221 16.64 1.67 -3.29
C LEU A 221 18.11 1.68 -2.90
N VAL A 222 18.60 0.56 -2.40
CA VAL A 222 20.04 0.34 -2.23
C VAL A 222 20.44 -0.81 -3.15
N PHE A 223 21.44 -0.57 -3.97
CA PHE A 223 21.94 -1.53 -4.93
C PHE A 223 23.20 -2.23 -4.40
N ASP A 224 23.34 -3.51 -4.75
CA ASP A 224 24.57 -4.25 -4.51
C ASP A 224 25.68 -3.87 -5.51
N GLU A 225 26.86 -4.43 -5.34
CA GLU A 225 28.04 -4.19 -6.21
C GLU A 225 27.81 -4.55 -7.69
N PHE A 226 26.75 -5.32 -8.00
CA PHE A 226 26.35 -5.71 -9.35
C PHE A 226 25.17 -4.89 -9.88
N ALA A 227 24.81 -3.79 -9.23
CA ALA A 227 23.65 -2.95 -9.54
C ALA A 227 22.30 -3.72 -9.49
N ARG A 228 22.18 -4.69 -8.60
CA ARG A 228 20.92 -5.38 -8.30
C ARG A 228 20.33 -4.81 -7.01
N GLU A 229 19.00 -4.81 -6.90
CA GLU A 229 18.32 -4.32 -5.70
C GLU A 229 18.68 -5.20 -4.51
N LYS A 230 19.23 -4.56 -3.48
CA LYS A 230 19.57 -5.17 -2.20
C LYS A 230 18.54 -4.86 -1.14
N PHE A 231 17.98 -3.67 -1.16
CA PHE A 231 17.05 -3.16 -0.16
C PHE A 231 16.13 -2.12 -0.78
N VAL A 232 14.87 -2.14 -0.38
CA VAL A 232 13.87 -1.15 -0.79
C VAL A 232 13.13 -0.64 0.44
N ASP A 233 13.14 0.69 0.64
CA ASP A 233 12.28 1.36 1.60
C ASP A 233 11.24 2.21 0.84
N TRP A 234 10.03 1.71 0.78
CA TRP A 234 8.95 2.31 0.02
C TRP A 234 8.43 3.61 0.61
N PHE A 235 8.64 3.81 1.90
CA PHE A 235 8.21 5.03 2.58
C PHE A 235 9.31 6.08 2.65
N GLY A 236 10.54 5.72 2.29
CA GLY A 236 11.70 6.60 2.28
C GLY A 236 12.16 7.04 3.66
N TYR A 237 11.71 6.39 4.74
CA TYR A 237 12.10 6.79 6.09
C TYR A 237 13.57 6.55 6.40
N SER A 238 14.19 5.54 5.78
CA SER A 238 15.62 5.27 5.94
C SER A 238 16.48 6.37 5.32
N ALA A 239 16.02 7.03 4.26
CA ALA A 239 16.67 8.16 3.60
C ALA A 239 16.27 9.52 4.20
N SER A 240 15.53 9.51 5.29
CA SER A 240 14.99 10.71 5.94
C SER A 240 15.83 11.15 7.12
N VAL A 241 17.14 11.09 7.04
CA VAL A 241 18.07 11.38 8.14
C VAL A 241 19.15 12.35 7.73
N SER A 242 19.59 13.15 8.69
CA SER A 242 20.81 13.94 8.69
C SER A 242 21.07 14.33 10.13
N PRO A 243 22.30 14.63 10.56
CA PRO A 243 22.58 15.10 11.92
C PRO A 243 21.67 16.24 12.36
N TYR A 244 21.41 17.20 11.47
CA TYR A 244 20.51 18.31 11.75
C TYR A 244 19.09 17.83 12.11
N ILE A 245 18.48 16.99 11.26
CA ILE A 245 17.08 16.58 11.46
C ILE A 245 16.95 15.64 12.67
N LEU A 246 17.97 14.81 12.92
CA LEU A 246 18.00 13.94 14.09
C LEU A 246 18.10 14.76 15.39
N GLU A 247 18.84 15.87 15.39
CA GLU A 247 18.87 16.81 16.52
C GLU A 247 17.51 17.51 16.74
N GLN A 248 16.77 17.84 15.65
CA GLN A 248 15.42 18.40 15.80
C GLN A 248 14.47 17.34 16.38
N PHE A 249 14.57 16.09 15.94
CA PHE A 249 13.81 14.99 16.52
C PHE A 249 14.09 14.86 18.02
N GLU A 250 15.37 14.78 18.43
CA GLU A 250 15.76 14.66 19.85
C GLU A 250 15.18 15.81 20.71
N LYS A 251 15.19 17.04 20.18
CA LYS A 251 14.61 18.22 20.88
C LYS A 251 13.10 18.10 21.04
N GLU A 252 12.39 17.56 20.05
CA GLU A 252 10.94 17.45 20.07
C GLU A 252 10.46 16.31 20.97
N VAL A 253 11.10 15.13 20.87
CA VAL A 253 10.64 13.93 21.59
C VAL A 253 11.25 13.79 22.98
N GLY A 254 12.38 14.46 23.26
CA GLY A 254 13.04 14.51 24.59
C GLY A 254 13.97 13.31 24.89
N TYR A 255 14.31 12.50 23.89
CA TYR A 255 15.30 11.41 24.03
C TYR A 255 16.22 11.33 22.80
N LYS A 256 17.38 10.66 22.96
CA LYS A 256 18.37 10.53 21.91
C LYS A 256 17.92 9.57 20.82
N PHE A 257 18.18 9.95 19.57
CA PHE A 257 18.01 9.07 18.43
C PHE A 257 19.08 7.98 18.42
N ARG A 258 18.68 6.77 18.00
CA ARG A 258 19.60 5.66 17.74
C ARG A 258 19.39 5.15 16.33
N PRO A 259 20.47 4.79 15.60
CA PRO A 259 20.36 4.14 14.29
C PRO A 259 19.40 2.95 14.30
N GLU A 260 19.39 2.20 15.41
CA GLU A 260 18.57 1.01 15.59
C GLU A 260 17.06 1.27 15.50
N PHE A 261 16.59 2.50 15.71
CA PHE A 261 15.18 2.85 15.51
C PHE A 261 14.74 2.71 14.04
N ILE A 262 15.66 2.85 13.08
CA ILE A 262 15.43 2.62 11.66
C ILE A 262 15.92 1.24 11.24
N ILE A 263 17.12 0.85 11.68
CA ILE A 263 17.77 -0.40 11.27
C ILE A 263 17.01 -1.64 11.75
N ASP A 264 16.39 -1.57 12.93
CA ASP A 264 15.52 -2.62 13.48
C ASP A 264 16.15 -4.02 13.33
N GLN A 265 17.27 -4.23 13.98
CA GLN A 265 18.02 -5.50 13.98
C GLN A 265 18.47 -5.97 12.58
N GLY A 266 18.48 -5.09 11.60
CA GLY A 266 18.80 -5.39 10.20
C GLY A 266 17.60 -5.65 9.31
N TYR A 267 16.39 -5.58 9.84
CA TYR A 267 15.15 -5.69 9.06
C TYR A 267 14.73 -4.38 8.38
N MET A 268 15.36 -3.27 8.75
CA MET A 268 15.14 -1.94 8.17
C MET A 268 13.69 -1.46 8.23
N ASN A 269 13.00 -1.63 9.34
CA ASN A 269 11.64 -1.12 9.59
C ASN A 269 10.74 -1.09 8.36
N ASN A 270 10.53 -2.21 7.76
CA ASN A 270 9.65 -2.36 6.61
C ASN A 270 8.17 -2.48 7.03
N THR A 271 7.27 -2.53 6.05
CA THR A 271 5.82 -2.59 6.24
C THR A 271 5.34 -3.80 7.03
N TYR A 272 6.13 -4.88 7.06
CA TYR A 272 5.79 -6.13 7.74
C TYR A 272 6.16 -6.14 9.22
N ARG A 273 7.12 -5.31 9.59
CA ARG A 273 7.61 -5.25 10.97
C ARG A 273 6.61 -4.54 11.87
N ILE A 274 6.40 -5.09 13.06
CA ILE A 274 5.68 -4.40 14.13
C ILE A 274 6.50 -3.17 14.52
N PRO A 275 5.98 -1.95 14.32
CA PRO A 275 6.76 -0.74 14.55
C PRO A 275 7.02 -0.52 16.04
N SER A 276 8.27 -0.27 16.40
CA SER A 276 8.60 0.18 17.74
C SER A 276 7.99 1.55 18.06
N LYS A 277 7.87 1.89 19.33
CA LYS A 277 7.40 3.21 19.75
C LYS A 277 8.29 4.32 19.19
N GLU A 278 9.59 4.13 19.25
CA GLU A 278 10.61 5.08 18.78
C GLU A 278 10.49 5.31 17.28
N PHE A 279 10.27 4.25 16.51
CA PHE A 279 10.04 4.37 15.06
C PHE A 279 8.72 5.09 14.75
N LYS A 280 7.64 4.81 15.49
CA LYS A 280 6.38 5.56 15.36
C LYS A 280 6.56 7.05 15.67
N ASP A 281 7.32 7.38 16.71
CA ASP A 281 7.62 8.77 17.08
C ASP A 281 8.44 9.45 15.97
N PHE A 282 9.42 8.75 15.40
CA PHE A 282 10.21 9.26 14.28
C PHE A 282 9.34 9.48 13.03
N GLN A 283 8.46 8.55 12.68
CA GLN A 283 7.52 8.72 11.57
C GLN A 283 6.60 9.94 11.76
N LYS A 284 6.01 10.10 12.95
CA LYS A 284 5.15 11.25 13.26
C LYS A 284 5.90 12.56 13.14
N PHE A 285 7.11 12.63 13.68
CA PHE A 285 7.99 13.78 13.54
C PHE A 285 8.28 14.09 12.06
N GLN A 286 8.69 13.08 11.32
CA GLN A 286 9.01 13.18 9.88
C GLN A 286 7.83 13.72 9.08
N MET A 287 6.63 13.19 9.29
CA MET A 287 5.42 13.62 8.58
C MET A 287 5.07 15.08 8.87
N ARG A 288 5.22 15.53 10.13
CA ARG A 288 5.00 16.95 10.46
C ARG A 288 5.99 17.89 9.78
N GLU A 289 7.26 17.51 9.72
CA GLU A 289 8.28 18.31 9.05
C GLU A 289 8.04 18.39 7.53
N VAL A 290 7.65 17.27 6.91
CA VAL A 290 7.28 17.24 5.49
C VAL A 290 6.02 18.06 5.23
N ALA A 291 5.01 17.99 6.10
CA ALA A 291 3.78 18.77 5.97
C ALA A 291 4.04 20.28 6.01
N LYS A 292 4.92 20.74 6.92
CA LYS A 292 5.31 22.15 7.01
C LYS A 292 5.96 22.65 5.72
N LEU A 293 6.91 21.88 5.18
CA LEU A 293 7.57 22.20 3.92
C LEU A 293 6.60 22.18 2.75
N ALA A 294 5.80 21.12 2.65
CA ALA A 294 4.81 20.96 1.60
C ALA A 294 3.82 22.14 1.59
N LYS A 295 3.36 22.57 2.77
CA LYS A 295 2.48 23.73 2.88
C LYS A 295 3.13 25.01 2.33
N GLU A 296 4.38 25.30 2.67
CA GLU A 296 5.07 26.47 2.14
C GLU A 296 5.19 26.43 0.61
N MET A 297 5.46 25.25 0.03
CA MET A 297 5.54 25.07 -1.42
C MET A 297 4.16 25.24 -2.08
N VAL A 298 3.12 24.68 -1.49
CA VAL A 298 1.75 24.82 -2.00
C VAL A 298 1.29 26.27 -1.92
N ASP A 299 1.57 26.96 -0.81
CA ASP A 299 1.24 28.39 -0.65
C ASP A 299 1.92 29.22 -1.76
N ILE A 300 3.19 28.94 -2.11
CA ILE A 300 3.88 29.60 -3.23
C ILE A 300 3.16 29.33 -4.55
N VAL A 301 2.78 28.09 -4.84
CA VAL A 301 2.05 27.75 -6.07
C VAL A 301 0.75 28.54 -6.16
N HIS A 302 0.03 28.66 -5.05
CA HIS A 302 -1.22 29.44 -4.96
C HIS A 302 -1.00 30.94 -5.11
N GLU A 303 0.13 31.50 -4.63
CA GLU A 303 0.50 32.90 -4.87
C GLU A 303 0.58 33.24 -6.36
N TYR A 304 0.97 32.27 -7.21
CA TYR A 304 0.99 32.40 -8.67
C TYR A 304 -0.35 32.04 -9.34
N GLY A 305 -1.40 31.78 -8.58
CA GLY A 305 -2.73 31.46 -9.09
C GLY A 305 -2.84 30.08 -9.75
N LYS A 306 -1.92 29.16 -9.45
CA LYS A 306 -1.85 27.81 -10.01
C LYS A 306 -2.32 26.77 -9.00
N GLU A 307 -2.65 25.57 -9.48
CA GLU A 307 -3.00 24.43 -8.62
C GLU A 307 -1.77 23.63 -8.23
N ALA A 308 -1.78 23.08 -7.02
CA ALA A 308 -0.77 22.16 -6.51
C ALA A 308 -1.32 20.74 -6.44
N MET A 309 -0.63 19.79 -7.05
CA MET A 309 -0.97 18.37 -7.08
C MET A 309 0.16 17.54 -6.51
N MET A 310 -0.13 16.55 -5.67
CA MET A 310 0.83 15.55 -5.23
C MET A 310 0.67 14.27 -6.03
N PHE A 311 1.77 13.76 -6.59
CA PHE A 311 1.83 12.43 -7.14
C PHE A 311 2.08 11.41 -6.03
N MET A 312 1.12 10.54 -5.83
CA MET A 312 1.12 9.51 -4.80
C MET A 312 1.27 8.12 -5.42
N GLY A 313 2.13 8.00 -6.42
CA GLY A 313 2.43 6.71 -7.00
C GLY A 313 3.16 5.84 -5.99
N ASP A 314 2.77 4.60 -5.86
CA ASP A 314 3.47 3.52 -5.18
C ASP A 314 3.94 3.82 -3.73
N HIS A 315 3.25 4.73 -3.04
CA HIS A 315 3.38 5.01 -1.60
C HIS A 315 4.66 5.67 -1.13
N TRP A 316 5.33 6.33 -2.01
CA TRP A 316 6.52 7.03 -1.62
C TRP A 316 6.28 8.51 -1.43
N ILE A 317 6.15 8.97 -0.32
CA ILE A 317 5.78 10.35 -0.11
C ILE A 317 6.58 11.06 0.96
N GLY A 318 7.34 10.33 1.76
CA GLY A 318 7.90 10.85 2.98
C GLY A 318 6.81 11.38 3.93
N MET A 319 5.53 11.17 3.54
CA MET A 319 4.35 11.56 4.29
C MET A 319 3.16 10.71 3.85
N GLU A 320 2.39 10.21 4.79
CA GLU A 320 1.21 9.42 4.49
C GLU A 320 -0.06 10.27 4.48
N PRO A 321 -0.92 10.12 3.45
CA PRO A 321 -2.07 11.00 3.24
C PRO A 321 -3.18 10.84 4.27
N PHE A 322 -3.09 9.84 5.12
CA PHE A 322 -4.08 9.56 6.16
C PHE A 322 -3.75 10.20 7.51
N MET A 323 -2.63 10.88 7.61
CA MET A 323 -2.26 11.61 8.83
C MET A 323 -3.01 12.93 8.93
N ASP A 324 -3.27 13.36 10.16
CA ASP A 324 -4.03 14.60 10.46
C ASP A 324 -3.40 15.82 9.80
N ASP A 325 -2.07 15.88 9.73
CA ASP A 325 -1.32 17.00 9.13
C ASP A 325 -1.48 17.10 7.61
N PHE A 326 -1.90 16.03 6.91
CA PHE A 326 -2.02 16.04 5.45
C PHE A 326 -3.00 17.12 4.95
N ALA A 327 -4.14 17.27 5.62
CA ALA A 327 -5.14 18.27 5.26
C ALA A 327 -4.60 19.70 5.36
N SER A 328 -3.65 19.96 6.26
CA SER A 328 -3.05 21.28 6.48
C SER A 328 -2.17 21.75 5.33
N ILE A 329 -1.70 20.85 4.46
CA ILE A 329 -0.88 21.17 3.29
C ILE A 329 -1.66 22.04 2.30
N GLY A 330 -2.97 21.79 2.13
CA GLY A 330 -3.83 22.56 1.23
C GLY A 330 -3.69 22.19 -0.25
N LEU A 331 -3.31 20.94 -0.55
CA LEU A 331 -3.24 20.44 -1.94
C LEU A 331 -4.61 20.57 -2.63
N ASP A 332 -4.59 20.96 -3.91
CA ASP A 332 -5.77 20.98 -4.75
C ASP A 332 -6.14 19.57 -5.25
N ALA A 333 -5.16 18.75 -5.52
CA ALA A 333 -5.38 17.43 -6.07
C ALA A 333 -4.31 16.42 -5.64
N VAL A 334 -4.68 15.15 -5.73
CA VAL A 334 -3.74 14.03 -5.68
C VAL A 334 -3.92 13.15 -6.90
N VAL A 335 -2.83 12.58 -7.38
CA VAL A 335 -2.82 11.60 -8.47
C VAL A 335 -2.06 10.36 -8.02
N GLY A 336 -2.63 9.18 -8.25
CA GLY A 336 -2.00 7.91 -7.87
C GLY A 336 -1.91 6.93 -9.03
N SER A 337 -0.94 6.02 -8.96
CA SER A 337 -0.85 4.88 -9.88
C SER A 337 -1.88 3.82 -9.51
N VAL A 338 -2.56 3.27 -10.52
CA VAL A 338 -3.61 2.28 -10.36
C VAL A 338 -3.15 0.94 -10.94
N GLY A 339 -2.70 0.05 -10.08
CA GLY A 339 -2.38 -1.33 -10.44
C GLY A 339 -3.54 -2.30 -10.18
N ASN A 340 -4.43 -1.92 -9.25
CA ASN A 340 -5.58 -2.72 -8.81
C ASN A 340 -6.52 -1.85 -7.96
N GLY A 341 -7.57 -2.46 -7.42
CA GLY A 341 -8.53 -1.77 -6.57
C GLY A 341 -7.94 -1.25 -5.25
N ALA A 342 -7.07 -2.02 -4.63
CA ALA A 342 -6.43 -1.62 -3.40
C ALA A 342 -5.56 -0.36 -3.59
N THR A 343 -4.75 -0.30 -4.64
CA THR A 343 -3.94 0.90 -4.94
C THR A 343 -4.79 2.11 -5.31
N LEU A 344 -5.92 1.92 -5.98
CA LEU A 344 -6.86 3.03 -6.21
C LEU A 344 -7.40 3.58 -4.89
N ARG A 345 -7.79 2.72 -3.94
CA ARG A 345 -8.35 3.13 -2.65
C ARG A 345 -7.36 3.95 -1.80
N LEU A 346 -6.04 3.77 -1.99
CA LEU A 346 -5.02 4.56 -1.26
C LEU A 346 -5.16 6.07 -1.47
N PHE A 347 -5.65 6.52 -2.60
CA PHE A 347 -5.83 7.95 -2.87
C PHE A 347 -7.27 8.36 -3.13
N SER A 348 -8.15 7.46 -3.61
CA SER A 348 -9.56 7.80 -3.82
C SER A 348 -10.29 8.12 -2.51
N ASP A 349 -9.86 7.53 -1.40
CA ASP A 349 -10.41 7.78 -0.06
C ASP A 349 -9.86 9.05 0.61
N ILE A 350 -8.90 9.75 -0.02
CA ILE A 350 -8.33 11.00 0.51
C ILE A 350 -9.39 12.10 0.49
N LYS A 351 -9.59 12.68 1.64
CA LYS A 351 -10.48 13.84 1.82
C LYS A 351 -9.67 15.15 1.76
N ASN A 352 -10.35 16.27 1.65
CA ASN A 352 -9.76 17.61 1.68
C ASN A 352 -8.89 17.97 0.45
N VAL A 353 -9.16 17.35 -0.69
CA VAL A 353 -8.66 17.77 -2.01
C VAL A 353 -9.84 18.06 -2.94
N LYS A 354 -9.64 18.92 -3.95
CA LYS A 354 -10.70 19.28 -4.91
C LYS A 354 -11.02 18.12 -5.84
N TYR A 355 -10.00 17.33 -6.23
CA TYR A 355 -10.16 16.16 -7.08
C TYR A 355 -9.05 15.14 -6.90
N THR A 356 -9.37 13.89 -7.25
CA THR A 356 -8.43 12.77 -7.31
C THR A 356 -8.34 12.25 -8.74
N GLU A 357 -7.15 11.82 -9.16
CA GLU A 357 -6.89 11.28 -10.49
C GLU A 357 -6.22 9.92 -10.39
N GLY A 358 -6.73 8.94 -11.12
CA GLY A 358 -6.14 7.61 -11.24
C GLY A 358 -5.33 7.47 -12.52
N ARG A 359 -4.04 7.10 -12.42
CA ARG A 359 -3.20 6.81 -13.57
C ARG A 359 -3.26 5.32 -13.88
N PHE A 360 -3.88 4.98 -15.00
CA PHE A 360 -3.98 3.61 -15.47
C PHE A 360 -2.68 3.11 -16.04
N LEU A 361 -2.46 1.80 -15.88
CA LEU A 361 -1.22 1.11 -16.21
C LEU A 361 -0.04 1.86 -15.65
N PRO A 362 0.31 1.55 -14.42
CA PRO A 362 1.48 2.13 -13.79
C PRO A 362 2.77 1.69 -14.48
N TYR A 363 2.74 0.60 -15.25
CA TYR A 363 3.89 0.06 -15.94
C TYR A 363 4.21 0.87 -17.18
N PHE A 364 5.03 1.86 -17.01
CA PHE A 364 5.60 2.67 -18.08
C PHE A 364 6.96 2.14 -18.55
N PHE A 365 7.36 0.98 -18.05
CA PHE A 365 8.64 0.37 -18.36
C PHE A 365 8.59 -0.53 -19.60
N PRO A 366 9.73 -0.73 -20.27
CA PRO A 366 9.81 -1.53 -21.50
C PRO A 366 9.38 -2.98 -21.36
N ASP A 367 9.32 -3.51 -20.15
CA ASP A 367 8.97 -4.89 -19.87
C ASP A 367 7.52 -5.27 -20.22
N VAL A 368 6.61 -4.31 -20.25
CA VAL A 368 5.23 -4.53 -20.72
C VAL A 368 5.08 -4.19 -22.20
N PHE A 369 5.67 -3.06 -22.63
CA PHE A 369 5.59 -2.57 -24.01
C PHE A 369 6.82 -3.01 -24.83
N CYS A 370 7.08 -4.31 -24.85
CA CYS A 370 8.18 -4.92 -25.57
C CYS A 370 7.70 -6.02 -26.53
N GLU A 371 8.60 -6.54 -27.36
CA GLU A 371 8.29 -7.70 -28.22
C GLU A 371 7.98 -8.92 -27.33
N GLY A 372 6.78 -9.49 -27.53
CA GLY A 372 6.26 -10.60 -26.72
C GLY A 372 5.52 -10.19 -25.46
N GLY A 373 5.47 -8.89 -25.12
CA GLY A 373 4.58 -8.37 -24.06
C GLY A 373 3.11 -8.31 -24.48
N ASP A 374 2.22 -8.33 -23.50
CA ASP A 374 0.75 -8.24 -23.73
C ASP A 374 0.14 -7.07 -22.92
N PRO A 375 0.32 -5.82 -23.39
CA PRO A 375 -0.22 -4.65 -22.67
C PRO A 375 -1.75 -4.61 -22.65
N ILE A 376 -2.43 -5.29 -23.58
CA ILE A 376 -3.90 -5.35 -23.58
C ILE A 376 -4.40 -6.24 -22.46
N TYR A 377 -3.79 -7.39 -22.25
CA TYR A 377 -4.14 -8.28 -21.16
C TYR A 377 -3.99 -7.56 -19.80
N GLU A 378 -2.85 -6.92 -19.60
CA GLU A 378 -2.62 -6.14 -18.38
C GLU A 378 -3.61 -4.99 -18.21
N ALA A 379 -3.92 -4.26 -19.29
CA ALA A 379 -4.92 -3.20 -19.25
C ALA A 379 -6.31 -3.74 -18.87
N LYS A 380 -6.71 -4.89 -19.39
CA LYS A 380 -7.99 -5.53 -19.07
C LYS A 380 -8.08 -5.94 -17.60
N VAL A 381 -7.05 -6.61 -17.08
CA VAL A 381 -6.99 -7.00 -15.66
C VAL A 381 -7.01 -5.77 -14.77
N ASN A 382 -6.21 -4.77 -15.09
CA ASN A 382 -6.09 -3.52 -14.35
C ASN A 382 -7.43 -2.76 -14.32
N TRP A 383 -8.10 -2.63 -15.48
CA TRP A 383 -9.37 -1.90 -15.57
C TRP A 383 -10.48 -2.56 -14.75
N VAL A 384 -10.61 -3.89 -14.80
CA VAL A 384 -11.64 -4.59 -14.04
C VAL A 384 -11.52 -4.33 -12.55
N THR A 385 -10.34 -4.48 -11.98
CA THR A 385 -10.13 -4.26 -10.54
C THR A 385 -10.23 -2.78 -10.16
N ALA A 386 -9.71 -1.90 -10.99
CA ALA A 386 -9.85 -0.45 -10.81
C ALA A 386 -11.31 0.00 -10.88
N ARG A 387 -12.08 -0.48 -11.86
CA ARG A 387 -13.50 -0.17 -12.03
C ARG A 387 -14.32 -0.58 -10.81
N ARG A 388 -14.06 -1.77 -10.25
CA ARG A 388 -14.69 -2.23 -9.01
C ARG A 388 -14.48 -1.21 -7.89
N ALA A 389 -13.24 -0.76 -7.71
CA ALA A 389 -12.92 0.23 -6.68
C ALA A 389 -13.51 1.62 -6.98
N ILE A 390 -13.53 2.07 -8.25
CA ILE A 390 -14.17 3.34 -8.65
C ILE A 390 -15.67 3.31 -8.33
N LEU A 391 -16.34 2.19 -8.56
CA LEU A 391 -17.75 2.02 -8.24
C LEU A 391 -18.05 2.13 -6.73
N ARG A 392 -17.05 1.91 -5.87
CA ARG A 392 -17.16 2.03 -4.41
C ARG A 392 -16.60 3.34 -3.85
N SER A 393 -15.50 3.82 -4.43
CA SER A 393 -14.81 5.06 -4.05
C SER A 393 -14.48 5.87 -5.32
N PRO A 394 -15.43 6.70 -5.79
CA PRO A 394 -15.30 7.39 -7.06
C PRO A 394 -14.15 8.39 -7.09
N ILE A 395 -13.42 8.41 -8.20
CA ILE A 395 -12.43 9.43 -8.52
C ILE A 395 -12.97 10.41 -9.56
N GLN A 396 -12.34 11.58 -9.71
CA GLN A 396 -12.86 12.64 -10.60
C GLN A 396 -12.22 12.63 -11.98
N ARG A 397 -11.02 12.06 -12.11
CA ARG A 397 -10.26 12.02 -13.36
C ARG A 397 -9.49 10.71 -13.49
N ILE A 398 -9.22 10.35 -14.73
CA ILE A 398 -8.26 9.29 -15.04
C ILE A 398 -7.14 9.81 -15.94
N GLY A 399 -6.03 9.08 -16.00
CA GLY A 399 -4.94 9.36 -16.91
C GLY A 399 -4.21 8.09 -17.32
N TYR A 400 -3.45 8.15 -18.40
CA TYR A 400 -2.51 7.11 -18.75
C TYR A 400 -1.19 7.31 -17.98
N GLY A 401 -0.72 6.27 -17.34
CA GLY A 401 0.45 6.33 -16.45
C GLY A 401 1.80 6.26 -17.15
N GLY A 402 1.86 5.65 -18.33
CA GLY A 402 3.09 5.33 -19.03
C GLY A 402 3.66 6.44 -19.93
N TYR A 403 4.65 6.05 -20.73
CA TYR A 403 5.19 6.86 -21.82
C TYR A 403 4.36 6.63 -23.08
N LEU A 404 3.83 7.71 -23.67
CA LEU A 404 2.97 7.60 -24.86
C LEU A 404 3.69 6.93 -26.04
N LYS A 405 4.97 7.25 -26.24
CA LYS A 405 5.80 6.66 -27.31
C LYS A 405 5.93 5.12 -27.23
N LEU A 406 5.79 4.53 -26.06
CA LEU A 406 5.79 3.08 -25.92
C LEU A 406 4.41 2.51 -26.30
N ALA A 407 3.34 3.12 -25.81
CA ALA A 407 1.96 2.72 -26.08
C ALA A 407 1.61 2.78 -27.58
N LEU A 408 2.10 3.79 -28.30
CA LEU A 408 1.86 3.99 -29.74
C LEU A 408 2.34 2.82 -30.62
N LYS A 409 3.25 1.99 -30.12
CA LYS A 409 3.69 0.76 -30.81
C LYS A 409 2.64 -0.36 -30.78
N PHE A 410 1.58 -0.19 -29.99
CA PHE A 410 0.51 -1.18 -29.79
C PHE A 410 -0.86 -0.55 -30.07
N PRO A 411 -1.28 -0.45 -31.35
CA PRO A 411 -2.52 0.24 -31.73
C PRO A 411 -3.78 -0.31 -31.06
N GLU A 412 -3.84 -1.62 -30.84
CA GLU A 412 -4.97 -2.26 -30.15
C GLU A 412 -5.07 -1.84 -28.68
N PHE A 413 -3.93 -1.61 -28.02
CA PHE A 413 -3.90 -1.03 -26.66
C PHE A 413 -4.44 0.40 -26.67
N VAL A 414 -4.04 1.22 -27.64
CA VAL A 414 -4.50 2.62 -27.77
C VAL A 414 -6.03 2.66 -27.93
N GLU A 415 -6.60 1.81 -28.79
CA GLU A 415 -8.04 1.71 -28.98
C GLU A 415 -8.77 1.19 -27.73
N TYR A 416 -8.18 0.23 -27.02
CA TYR A 416 -8.74 -0.27 -25.76
C TYR A 416 -8.83 0.85 -24.70
N ILE A 417 -7.77 1.64 -24.52
CA ILE A 417 -7.75 2.75 -23.55
C ILE A 417 -8.76 3.85 -23.91
N LYS A 418 -8.99 4.10 -25.20
CA LYS A 418 -10.08 4.98 -25.64
C LYS A 418 -11.44 4.51 -25.10
N GLY A 419 -11.73 3.21 -25.22
CA GLY A 419 -12.93 2.60 -24.64
C GLY A 419 -13.01 2.78 -23.12
N VAL A 420 -11.88 2.62 -22.41
CA VAL A 420 -11.78 2.86 -20.95
C VAL A 420 -12.09 4.32 -20.61
N CYS A 421 -11.60 5.28 -21.39
CA CYS A 421 -11.89 6.71 -21.18
C CYS A 421 -13.38 7.02 -21.34
N ASP A 422 -14.06 6.44 -22.34
CA ASP A 422 -15.48 6.62 -22.57
C ASP A 422 -16.33 5.97 -21.47
N GLU A 423 -15.96 4.76 -21.05
CA GLU A 423 -16.60 4.06 -19.93
C GLU A 423 -16.43 4.87 -18.63
N PHE A 424 -15.23 5.37 -18.32
CA PHE A 424 -15.01 6.19 -17.13
C PHE A 424 -15.90 7.44 -17.09
N ARG A 425 -16.05 8.16 -18.19
CA ARG A 425 -16.98 9.31 -18.26
C ARG A 425 -18.42 8.89 -17.98
N THR A 426 -18.82 7.73 -18.51
CA THR A 426 -20.15 7.16 -18.25
C THR A 426 -20.32 6.82 -16.76
N LEU A 427 -19.31 6.20 -16.13
CA LEU A 427 -19.31 5.96 -14.68
C LEU A 427 -19.47 7.27 -13.91
N TYR A 428 -18.63 8.25 -14.23
CA TYR A 428 -18.65 9.55 -13.55
C TYR A 428 -20.02 10.25 -13.62
N ASP A 429 -20.62 10.30 -14.83
CA ASP A 429 -21.92 10.93 -15.09
C ASP A 429 -23.08 10.20 -14.40
N ASN A 430 -22.97 8.93 -14.16
CA ASN A 430 -23.98 8.16 -13.44
C ASN A 430 -23.81 8.23 -11.93
N ILE A 431 -22.57 8.15 -11.43
CA ILE A 431 -22.25 8.14 -9.98
C ILE A 431 -22.38 9.54 -9.38
N GLN A 432 -21.87 10.58 -10.06
CA GLN A 432 -21.90 12.00 -9.62
C GLN A 432 -21.38 12.21 -8.20
N GLY A 433 -20.33 11.47 -7.79
CA GLY A 433 -19.74 11.56 -6.46
C GLY A 433 -20.61 11.02 -5.31
N VAL A 434 -21.72 10.36 -5.60
CA VAL A 434 -22.57 9.76 -4.57
C VAL A 434 -21.89 8.52 -4.00
N THR A 435 -21.81 8.42 -2.68
CA THR A 435 -21.36 7.22 -1.99
C THR A 435 -22.35 6.08 -2.24
N PRO A 436 -21.91 4.91 -2.71
CA PRO A 436 -22.79 3.77 -2.93
C PRO A 436 -23.33 3.21 -1.61
N TYR A 437 -24.44 2.49 -1.71
CA TYR A 437 -25.02 1.76 -0.58
C TYR A 437 -24.00 0.79 0.03
N CYS A 438 -23.87 0.82 1.36
CA CYS A 438 -23.04 -0.08 2.14
C CYS A 438 -23.91 -0.83 3.13
N VAL A 439 -23.76 -2.16 3.18
CA VAL A 439 -24.59 -3.01 4.02
C VAL A 439 -24.09 -3.07 5.46
N LYS A 440 -22.77 -3.09 5.66
CA LYS A 440 -22.11 -3.15 6.99
C LYS A 440 -20.88 -2.24 7.05
N LYS A 441 -20.48 -1.90 8.28
CA LYS A 441 -19.24 -1.22 8.60
C LYS A 441 -18.20 -2.23 9.04
N VAL A 442 -17.11 -2.29 8.29
CA VAL A 442 -16.01 -3.26 8.48
C VAL A 442 -14.73 -2.53 8.87
N ALA A 443 -14.09 -2.97 9.93
CA ALA A 443 -12.78 -2.50 10.33
C ALA A 443 -11.70 -3.53 10.00
N VAL A 444 -10.64 -3.11 9.32
CA VAL A 444 -9.43 -3.91 9.13
C VAL A 444 -8.40 -3.46 10.18
N LEU A 445 -8.04 -4.39 11.07
CA LEU A 445 -7.14 -4.11 12.19
C LEU A 445 -5.69 -4.48 11.83
N ASN A 446 -4.78 -3.51 11.94
CA ASN A 446 -3.34 -3.68 11.80
C ASN A 446 -2.56 -2.73 12.72
N CYS A 447 -1.23 -2.79 12.76
CA CYS A 447 -0.43 -1.92 13.62
C CYS A 447 -0.43 -0.44 13.20
N TRP A 448 -0.78 -0.15 11.95
CA TRP A 448 -0.66 1.17 11.37
C TRP A 448 -1.95 2.00 11.40
N GLY A 449 -3.11 1.36 11.50
CA GLY A 449 -4.41 2.01 11.39
C GLY A 449 -4.69 2.62 10.02
N LYS A 450 -4.05 2.09 8.98
CA LYS A 450 -4.07 2.60 7.62
C LYS A 450 -3.94 1.46 6.63
N MET A 451 -4.39 1.71 5.41
CA MET A 451 -4.12 0.81 4.32
C MET A 451 -2.67 0.98 3.85
N ARG A 452 -1.77 0.18 4.40
CA ARG A 452 -0.42 -0.03 3.91
C ARG A 452 -0.34 -1.30 3.10
N SER A 453 -1.26 -1.44 2.19
CA SER A 453 -1.31 -2.60 1.31
C SER A 453 -0.44 -2.43 0.10
N TRP A 454 0.68 -1.79 0.25
CA TRP A 454 1.44 -1.63 -0.87
C TRP A 454 1.88 -2.95 -1.50
N SER A 455 1.77 -2.96 -2.75
CA SER A 455 2.09 -4.11 -3.55
C SER A 455 3.56 -4.06 -3.93
N ASN A 456 4.32 -4.97 -3.39
CA ASN A 456 5.77 -5.05 -3.54
C ASN A 456 6.26 -5.20 -4.94
N HIS A 457 5.38 -5.55 -5.87
CA HIS A 457 5.73 -5.82 -7.25
C HIS A 457 5.47 -4.64 -8.19
N MET A 458 5.02 -3.52 -7.66
CA MET A 458 4.49 -2.46 -8.49
C MET A 458 5.53 -1.76 -9.34
N VAL A 459 6.60 -1.26 -8.76
CA VAL A 459 7.50 -0.36 -9.46
C VAL A 459 8.71 -1.06 -10.02
N HIS A 460 9.15 -2.11 -9.38
CA HIS A 460 10.42 -2.75 -9.72
C HIS A 460 10.29 -4.21 -10.05
N HIS A 461 9.11 -4.68 -10.46
CA HIS A 461 8.90 -6.08 -10.75
C HIS A 461 9.44 -6.95 -9.63
N GLY A 462 9.60 -6.31 -8.51
CA GLY A 462 10.33 -6.85 -7.41
C GLY A 462 9.50 -7.89 -6.74
N LEU A 463 9.84 -8.22 -5.70
CA LEU A 463 9.63 -9.25 -4.75
C LEU A 463 8.14 -9.45 -4.47
N TYR A 464 7.62 -10.54 -4.95
CA TYR A 464 6.33 -11.05 -4.54
C TYR A 464 6.49 -11.73 -3.18
N TYR A 465 6.00 -11.08 -2.11
CA TYR A 465 6.05 -11.65 -0.77
C TYR A 465 4.80 -12.46 -0.49
N ARG A 466 4.96 -13.76 -0.32
CA ARG A 466 3.86 -14.69 -0.05
C ARG A 466 3.09 -14.36 1.22
N GLN A 467 3.74 -13.83 2.24
CA GLN A 467 3.09 -13.38 3.46
C GLN A 467 2.07 -12.26 3.25
N ASN A 468 2.12 -11.55 2.13
CA ASN A 468 1.11 -10.56 1.77
C ASN A 468 -0.13 -11.12 1.13
N TYR A 469 -0.10 -12.36 0.75
CA TYR A 469 -1.10 -12.95 -0.14
C TYR A 469 -2.53 -12.79 0.38
N SER A 470 -2.75 -13.23 1.62
CA SER A 470 -4.07 -13.13 2.24
C SER A 470 -4.43 -11.70 2.63
N TYR A 471 -3.45 -10.91 3.10
CA TYR A 471 -3.68 -9.50 3.42
C TYR A 471 -4.12 -8.72 2.16
N PHE A 472 -3.38 -8.86 1.07
CA PHE A 472 -3.75 -8.28 -0.20
C PHE A 472 -5.09 -8.80 -0.71
N GLY A 473 -5.33 -10.12 -0.63
CA GLY A 473 -6.58 -10.76 -1.06
C GLY A 473 -7.81 -10.19 -0.36
N VAL A 474 -7.74 -10.00 0.95
CA VAL A 474 -8.80 -9.39 1.74
C VAL A 474 -9.04 -7.92 1.32
N ILE A 475 -7.98 -7.13 1.18
CA ILE A 475 -8.13 -5.71 0.85
C ILE A 475 -8.65 -5.51 -0.57
N GLU A 476 -8.18 -6.31 -1.52
CA GLU A 476 -8.67 -6.25 -2.91
C GLU A 476 -10.15 -6.70 -2.98
N ALA A 477 -10.53 -7.75 -2.27
CA ALA A 477 -11.92 -8.17 -2.16
C ALA A 477 -12.81 -7.06 -1.58
N LEU A 478 -12.38 -6.43 -0.49
CA LEU A 478 -13.11 -5.33 0.16
C LEU A 478 -13.19 -4.07 -0.72
N SER A 479 -12.24 -3.85 -1.64
CA SER A 479 -12.23 -2.67 -2.51
C SER A 479 -13.44 -2.59 -3.43
N GLY A 480 -14.04 -3.73 -3.83
CA GLY A 480 -15.26 -3.80 -4.64
C GLY A 480 -16.52 -4.20 -3.85
N ALA A 481 -16.38 -4.62 -2.60
CA ALA A 481 -17.49 -5.13 -1.79
C ALA A 481 -18.40 -4.00 -1.25
N PRO A 482 -19.70 -4.26 -1.01
CA PRO A 482 -20.67 -3.26 -0.55
C PRO A 482 -20.54 -2.97 0.96
N PHE A 483 -19.33 -2.71 1.44
CA PHE A 483 -19.03 -2.39 2.83
C PHE A 483 -18.44 -0.99 2.98
N ASP A 484 -18.73 -0.36 4.13
CA ASP A 484 -18.01 0.82 4.59
C ASP A 484 -16.75 0.35 5.33
N VAL A 485 -15.60 0.44 4.68
CA VAL A 485 -14.33 -0.12 5.14
C VAL A 485 -13.48 0.95 5.79
N SER A 486 -13.05 0.70 7.03
CA SER A 486 -12.10 1.54 7.76
C SER A 486 -10.88 0.72 8.18
N PHE A 487 -9.72 1.37 8.23
CA PHE A 487 -8.50 0.78 8.79
C PHE A 487 -8.29 1.32 10.19
N ILE A 488 -8.06 0.44 11.16
CA ILE A 488 -7.88 0.78 12.57
C ILE A 488 -6.59 0.19 13.13
N SER A 489 -6.02 0.84 14.13
CA SER A 489 -4.83 0.38 14.83
C SER A 489 -5.15 -0.20 16.21
N PHE A 490 -4.20 -0.95 16.76
CA PHE A 490 -4.26 -1.40 18.15
C PHE A 490 -4.22 -0.20 19.12
N ASP A 491 -3.53 0.88 18.76
CA ASP A 491 -3.49 2.11 19.56
C ASP A 491 -4.87 2.81 19.62
N ASP A 492 -5.66 2.76 18.55
CA ASP A 492 -7.03 3.30 18.55
C ASP A 492 -7.92 2.57 19.59
N ILE A 493 -7.77 1.25 19.67
CA ILE A 493 -8.50 0.42 20.65
C ILE A 493 -8.05 0.76 22.08
N LYS A 494 -6.76 0.99 22.30
CA LYS A 494 -6.22 1.34 23.62
C LYS A 494 -6.65 2.73 24.09
N ASN A 495 -6.77 3.67 23.15
CA ASN A 495 -7.08 5.07 23.48
C ASN A 495 -8.57 5.32 23.74
N ASP A 496 -9.47 4.48 23.24
CA ASP A 496 -10.91 4.61 23.41
C ASP A 496 -11.57 3.24 23.63
N ASN A 497 -12.02 2.96 24.83
CA ASN A 497 -12.63 1.68 25.21
C ASN A 497 -13.92 1.34 24.44
N ASN A 498 -14.56 2.33 23.79
CA ASN A 498 -15.78 2.16 22.99
C ASN A 498 -15.51 2.33 21.49
N PHE A 499 -14.24 2.38 21.11
CA PHE A 499 -13.84 2.63 19.71
C PHE A 499 -14.48 1.63 18.74
N LEU A 500 -14.57 0.36 19.15
CA LEU A 500 -15.08 -0.74 18.33
C LEU A 500 -16.60 -0.70 18.12
N ASP A 501 -17.36 0.01 18.96
CA ASP A 501 -18.83 0.12 18.85
C ASP A 501 -19.30 0.81 17.54
N LYS A 502 -18.37 1.40 16.80
CA LYS A 502 -18.61 2.05 15.50
C LYS A 502 -18.76 1.05 14.34
N PHE A 503 -18.35 -0.19 14.53
CA PHE A 503 -18.23 -1.22 13.50
C PHE A 503 -19.17 -2.38 13.75
N ASP A 504 -19.52 -3.09 12.68
CA ASP A 504 -20.27 -4.36 12.75
C ASP A 504 -19.31 -5.56 12.79
N VAL A 505 -18.18 -5.48 12.07
CA VAL A 505 -17.20 -6.56 11.94
C VAL A 505 -15.77 -6.04 11.99
N ILE A 506 -14.90 -6.78 12.67
CA ILE A 506 -13.44 -6.58 12.65
C ILE A 506 -12.82 -7.71 11.84
N ILE A 507 -11.90 -7.36 10.94
CA ILE A 507 -11.06 -8.32 10.21
C ILE A 507 -9.60 -8.12 10.66
N ASN A 508 -8.95 -9.22 11.06
CA ASN A 508 -7.51 -9.26 11.31
C ASN A 508 -6.89 -10.32 10.40
N VAL A 509 -5.93 -9.93 9.60
CA VAL A 509 -5.36 -10.76 8.53
C VAL A 509 -3.85 -10.60 8.44
N GLY A 510 -3.14 -11.68 8.21
CA GLY A 510 -1.69 -11.71 7.99
C GLY A 510 -1.01 -12.89 8.69
N ASP A 511 0.31 -12.98 8.53
CA ASP A 511 1.13 -13.96 9.23
C ASP A 511 1.39 -13.52 10.68
N ALA A 512 1.66 -14.46 11.55
CA ALA A 512 2.01 -14.20 12.94
C ALA A 512 3.20 -13.24 13.05
N ASP A 513 3.23 -12.46 14.13
CA ASP A 513 4.31 -11.54 14.46
C ASP A 513 4.64 -10.51 13.36
N THR A 514 3.64 -10.17 12.54
CA THR A 514 3.73 -9.12 11.52
C THR A 514 2.92 -7.88 11.91
N ALA A 515 3.21 -6.75 11.26
CA ALA A 515 2.45 -5.52 11.46
C ALA A 515 0.99 -5.63 10.98
N GLN A 516 0.69 -6.59 10.09
CA GLN A 516 -0.68 -6.84 9.62
C GLN A 516 -1.49 -7.57 10.68
N SER A 517 -0.97 -8.64 11.27
CA SER A 517 -1.69 -9.45 12.29
C SER A 517 -1.58 -8.90 13.71
N GLY A 518 -0.47 -8.20 14.04
CA GLY A 518 -0.29 -7.50 15.30
C GLY A 518 0.66 -8.15 16.31
N GLY A 519 0.98 -9.44 16.17
CA GLY A 519 1.95 -10.16 17.02
C GLY A 519 1.78 -9.88 18.52
N GLU A 520 2.81 -9.31 19.16
CA GLU A 520 2.83 -9.04 20.60
C GLU A 520 1.73 -8.11 21.12
N TYR A 521 1.08 -7.30 20.27
CA TYR A 521 -0.10 -6.52 20.69
C TYR A 521 -1.21 -7.41 21.25
N TRP A 522 -1.27 -8.67 20.85
CA TRP A 522 -2.24 -9.63 21.36
C TRP A 522 -1.90 -10.20 22.75
N THR A 523 -0.85 -9.70 23.41
CA THR A 523 -0.60 -9.95 24.85
C THR A 523 -1.15 -8.82 25.73
N ASP A 524 -1.61 -7.72 25.13
CA ASP A 524 -2.16 -6.58 25.85
C ASP A 524 -3.59 -6.85 26.35
N GLU A 525 -3.79 -6.77 27.66
CA GLU A 525 -5.08 -7.05 28.31
C GLU A 525 -6.20 -6.12 27.79
N GLN A 526 -5.91 -4.85 27.55
CA GLN A 526 -6.92 -3.88 27.12
C GLN A 526 -7.43 -4.23 25.71
N ILE A 527 -6.52 -4.60 24.80
CA ILE A 527 -6.86 -5.00 23.43
C ILE A 527 -7.70 -6.26 23.42
N ILE A 528 -7.22 -7.33 24.08
CA ILE A 528 -7.93 -8.62 24.13
C ILE A 528 -9.32 -8.45 24.73
N THR A 529 -9.41 -7.73 25.84
CA THR A 529 -10.68 -7.52 26.54
C THR A 529 -11.66 -6.69 25.72
N ALA A 530 -11.19 -5.64 25.04
CA ALA A 530 -12.01 -4.82 24.16
C ALA A 530 -12.59 -5.63 22.99
N VAL A 531 -11.77 -6.42 22.31
CA VAL A 531 -12.21 -7.25 21.17
C VAL A 531 -13.16 -8.36 21.65
N LYS A 532 -12.84 -9.05 22.73
CA LYS A 532 -13.74 -10.09 23.28
C LYS A 532 -15.09 -9.51 23.71
N LYS A 533 -15.11 -8.35 24.36
CA LYS A 533 -16.33 -7.65 24.76
C LYS A 533 -17.16 -7.25 23.54
N PHE A 534 -16.53 -6.72 22.51
CA PHE A 534 -17.17 -6.36 21.25
C PHE A 534 -17.88 -7.57 20.63
N VAL A 535 -17.18 -8.70 20.48
CA VAL A 535 -17.78 -9.91 19.90
C VAL A 535 -18.87 -10.48 20.82
N PHE A 536 -18.61 -10.56 22.14
CA PHE A 536 -19.61 -11.07 23.10
C PHE A 536 -20.93 -10.30 23.07
N ASN A 537 -20.88 -9.01 22.76
CA ASN A 537 -22.07 -8.16 22.68
C ASN A 537 -22.79 -8.21 21.33
N GLY A 538 -22.25 -8.90 20.31
CA GLY A 538 -22.89 -9.11 19.02
C GLY A 538 -22.07 -8.70 17.79
N GLY A 539 -20.86 -8.19 17.97
CA GLY A 539 -19.95 -7.90 16.87
C GLY A 539 -19.39 -9.14 16.20
N GLY A 540 -18.95 -9.00 14.94
CA GLY A 540 -18.29 -10.07 14.20
C GLY A 540 -16.77 -9.96 14.24
N PHE A 541 -16.06 -11.10 14.26
CA PHE A 541 -14.61 -11.13 14.10
C PHE A 541 -14.21 -12.15 13.02
N ILE A 542 -13.48 -11.71 12.01
CA ILE A 542 -12.95 -12.57 10.96
C ILE A 542 -11.43 -12.57 11.03
N GLY A 543 -10.87 -13.76 11.19
CA GLY A 543 -9.43 -13.97 11.18
C GLY A 543 -8.99 -14.71 9.93
N VAL A 544 -7.95 -14.20 9.24
CA VAL A 544 -7.41 -14.80 8.02
C VAL A 544 -5.89 -14.99 8.15
N GLY A 545 -5.41 -16.19 7.86
CA GLY A 545 -4.02 -16.58 8.01
C GLY A 545 -3.71 -16.96 9.47
N GLU A 546 -2.91 -16.15 10.13
CA GLU A 546 -2.56 -16.29 11.56
C GLU A 546 -3.04 -15.05 12.34
N PRO A 547 -4.35 -14.84 12.41
CA PRO A 547 -4.95 -13.70 13.09
C PRO A 547 -4.81 -13.83 14.60
N ALA A 548 -4.60 -12.72 15.29
CA ALA A 548 -4.43 -12.68 16.74
C ALA A 548 -3.39 -13.68 17.26
N ALA A 549 -2.35 -13.95 16.46
CA ALA A 549 -1.38 -15.00 16.73
C ALA A 549 -0.11 -14.42 17.39
N HIS A 550 0.23 -14.99 18.53
CA HIS A 550 1.48 -14.80 19.26
C HIS A 550 1.59 -15.88 20.33
N HIS A 551 2.73 -16.56 20.42
CA HIS A 551 2.95 -17.57 21.45
C HIS A 551 2.98 -16.95 22.85
N TRP A 552 1.85 -17.02 23.56
CA TRP A 552 1.70 -16.46 24.89
C TRP A 552 0.77 -17.28 25.77
N GLN A 553 1.14 -17.55 27.02
CA GLN A 553 0.33 -18.23 28.02
C GLN A 553 -0.33 -19.52 27.53
N GLY A 554 0.39 -20.34 26.76
CA GLY A 554 -0.05 -21.63 26.29
C GLY A 554 -1.02 -21.60 25.11
N LYS A 555 -1.13 -20.47 24.42
CA LYS A 555 -1.93 -20.29 23.20
C LYS A 555 -1.06 -19.73 22.10
N PHE A 556 -1.40 -20.05 20.86
CA PHE A 556 -0.92 -19.38 19.68
C PHE A 556 -1.94 -18.31 19.22
N PHE A 557 -3.19 -18.71 18.98
CA PHE A 557 -4.26 -17.75 18.72
C PHE A 557 -4.80 -17.19 20.03
N GLN A 558 -4.54 -15.92 20.30
CA GLN A 558 -4.95 -15.29 21.57
C GLN A 558 -6.48 -15.10 21.68
N LEU A 559 -7.18 -15.18 20.52
CA LEU A 559 -8.64 -15.20 20.41
C LEU A 559 -9.18 -16.58 20.00
N ASN A 560 -8.55 -17.67 20.41
CA ASN A 560 -8.95 -19.03 20.06
C ASN A 560 -10.39 -19.37 20.51
N ASP A 561 -10.90 -18.74 21.54
CA ASP A 561 -12.28 -18.87 22.01
C ASP A 561 -13.32 -18.19 21.09
N ILE A 562 -12.90 -17.25 20.25
CA ILE A 562 -13.71 -16.60 19.21
C ILE A 562 -13.53 -17.33 17.88
N LEU A 563 -12.27 -17.60 17.48
CA LEU A 563 -11.94 -18.24 16.21
C LEU A 563 -12.31 -19.73 16.16
N GLY A 564 -12.35 -20.38 17.31
CA GLY A 564 -12.64 -21.82 17.40
C GLY A 564 -11.48 -22.73 17.02
N VAL A 565 -10.30 -22.20 16.81
CA VAL A 565 -9.13 -22.94 16.34
C VAL A 565 -7.89 -22.66 17.19
N GLU A 566 -6.94 -23.59 17.14
CA GLU A 566 -5.62 -23.45 17.76
C GLU A 566 -4.55 -24.09 16.89
N GLU A 567 -3.30 -23.63 17.00
CA GLU A 567 -2.18 -24.27 16.36
C GLU A 567 -1.70 -25.48 17.17
N GLU A 568 -1.33 -26.55 16.48
CA GLU A 568 -0.75 -27.74 17.09
C GLU A 568 0.71 -27.54 17.44
N ASN A 569 0.99 -27.22 18.69
CA ASN A 569 2.36 -27.02 19.21
C ASN A 569 2.86 -28.18 20.10
N GLY A 570 2.32 -29.38 19.89
CA GLY A 570 2.60 -30.54 20.72
C GLY A 570 1.49 -30.79 21.74
N PHE A 571 1.80 -31.56 22.78
CA PHE A 571 0.83 -31.88 23.79
C PHE A 571 0.61 -30.73 24.77
N THR A 572 -0.64 -30.29 24.92
CA THR A 572 -1.04 -29.25 25.87
C THR A 572 -2.25 -29.69 26.69
N LEU A 573 -2.32 -29.24 27.94
CA LEU A 573 -3.46 -29.50 28.82
C LEU A 573 -4.53 -28.39 28.77
N ASN A 574 -4.27 -27.30 28.09
CA ASN A 574 -5.12 -26.11 28.07
C ASN A 574 -6.13 -26.08 26.92
N THR A 575 -6.04 -27.00 25.98
CA THR A 575 -6.96 -27.10 24.85
C THR A 575 -7.54 -28.50 24.69
N ARG A 576 -8.79 -28.57 24.25
CA ARG A 576 -9.44 -29.80 23.82
C ARG A 576 -9.56 -29.76 22.31
N ARG A 577 -9.15 -30.83 21.64
CA ARG A 577 -9.20 -31.00 20.20
C ARG A 577 -10.27 -31.99 19.84
N TYR A 578 -10.96 -31.74 18.77
CA TYR A 578 -12.00 -32.60 18.26
C TYR A 578 -11.89 -32.72 16.76
N ASN A 579 -11.97 -33.92 16.23
CA ASN A 579 -12.31 -34.16 14.86
C ASN A 579 -13.79 -33.90 14.70
N THR A 580 -14.16 -32.98 13.83
CA THR A 580 -15.54 -32.64 13.55
C THR A 580 -15.87 -32.94 12.10
N GLU A 581 -17.13 -33.19 11.80
CA GLU A 581 -17.61 -33.29 10.42
C GLU A 581 -17.53 -31.93 9.74
N GLU A 582 -17.28 -31.93 8.45
CA GLU A 582 -17.34 -30.71 7.61
C GLU A 582 -18.78 -30.30 7.36
N HIS A 583 -19.04 -28.99 7.39
CA HIS A 583 -20.34 -28.39 7.09
C HIS A 583 -20.25 -27.52 5.84
N ARG A 584 -20.03 -28.15 4.68
CA ARG A 584 -19.88 -27.46 3.37
C ARG A 584 -21.19 -26.84 2.87
N ASP A 585 -22.33 -27.17 3.46
CA ASP A 585 -23.63 -26.56 3.21
C ASP A 585 -23.87 -25.26 3.98
N HIS A 586 -22.86 -24.77 4.70
CA HIS A 586 -22.97 -23.55 5.49
C HIS A 586 -23.19 -22.30 4.61
N PHE A 587 -23.93 -21.32 5.15
CA PHE A 587 -24.23 -20.03 4.48
C PHE A 587 -23.02 -19.37 3.81
N ILE A 588 -21.86 -19.38 4.44
CA ILE A 588 -20.64 -18.73 3.91
C ILE A 588 -20.20 -19.35 2.59
N LEU A 589 -20.40 -20.66 2.42
CA LEU A 589 -19.93 -21.41 1.26
C LEU A 589 -20.97 -21.60 0.15
N ALA A 590 -22.20 -21.09 0.33
CA ALA A 590 -23.33 -21.41 -0.54
C ALA A 590 -23.16 -20.97 -2.01
N ASP A 591 -22.30 -19.98 -2.29
CA ASP A 591 -22.02 -19.51 -3.66
C ASP A 591 -20.75 -20.15 -4.27
N THR A 592 -20.08 -21.04 -3.55
CA THR A 592 -18.91 -21.76 -4.05
C THR A 592 -19.29 -23.08 -4.71
N GLU A 593 -18.48 -23.57 -5.62
CA GLU A 593 -18.68 -24.87 -6.23
C GLU A 593 -18.41 -25.98 -5.21
N ASN A 594 -19.47 -26.63 -4.74
CA ASN A 594 -19.41 -27.73 -3.74
C ASN A 594 -18.67 -27.37 -2.43
N GLY A 595 -18.69 -26.10 -2.02
CA GLY A 595 -17.97 -25.64 -0.83
C GLY A 595 -16.46 -25.58 -1.00
N ASN A 596 -15.96 -25.58 -2.22
CA ASN A 596 -14.55 -25.43 -2.50
C ASN A 596 -14.14 -23.96 -2.37
N VAL A 597 -13.01 -23.70 -1.70
CA VAL A 597 -12.40 -22.39 -1.53
C VAL A 597 -10.93 -22.52 -1.83
N ASP A 598 -10.38 -21.55 -2.55
CA ASP A 598 -8.93 -21.44 -2.74
C ASP A 598 -8.32 -20.77 -1.49
N PHE A 599 -7.61 -21.54 -0.70
CA PHE A 599 -6.89 -21.04 0.47
C PHE A 599 -5.43 -20.66 0.14
N GLY A 600 -5.01 -20.73 -1.12
CA GLY A 600 -3.60 -20.60 -1.50
C GLY A 600 -2.76 -21.70 -0.85
N GLU A 601 -1.70 -21.31 -0.16
CA GLU A 601 -0.90 -22.29 0.59
C GLU A 601 -1.60 -22.73 1.88
N GLY A 602 -2.53 -21.92 2.40
CA GLY A 602 -3.20 -22.13 3.67
C GLY A 602 -2.25 -22.18 4.86
N LYS A 603 -2.78 -22.31 6.06
CA LYS A 603 -1.97 -22.57 7.26
C LYS A 603 -2.07 -24.03 7.65
N LYS A 604 -0.95 -24.54 8.19
CA LYS A 604 -0.82 -25.95 8.61
C LYS A 604 -0.89 -26.09 10.12
N ASN A 605 -1.11 -27.32 10.57
CA ASN A 605 -1.19 -27.66 11.98
C ASN A 605 -2.33 -26.95 12.75
N ILE A 606 -3.37 -26.52 12.06
CA ILE A 606 -4.54 -25.88 12.69
C ILE A 606 -5.58 -26.92 13.05
N VAL A 607 -5.99 -26.92 14.31
CA VAL A 607 -6.96 -27.89 14.87
C VAL A 607 -8.19 -27.17 15.41
N ALA A 608 -9.35 -27.82 15.31
CA ALA A 608 -10.58 -27.30 15.87
C ALA A 608 -10.62 -27.51 17.40
N LEU A 609 -11.20 -26.54 18.11
CA LEU A 609 -11.50 -26.59 19.51
C LEU A 609 -12.96 -27.07 19.76
N ASP A 610 -13.27 -27.49 20.99
CA ASP A 610 -14.63 -27.88 21.40
C ASP A 610 -15.63 -26.74 21.12
N GLY A 611 -16.78 -27.07 20.54
CA GLY A 611 -17.84 -26.14 20.20
C GLY A 611 -17.62 -25.35 18.90
N THR A 612 -16.65 -25.76 18.07
CA THR A 612 -16.40 -25.18 16.77
C THR A 612 -17.13 -25.93 15.66
N THR A 613 -17.68 -25.20 14.69
CA THR A 613 -18.22 -25.78 13.46
C THR A 613 -17.14 -25.63 12.35
N VAL A 614 -16.60 -26.75 11.88
CA VAL A 614 -15.65 -26.80 10.81
C VAL A 614 -16.39 -26.76 9.47
N LEU A 615 -16.01 -25.84 8.58
CA LEU A 615 -16.60 -25.69 7.27
C LEU A 615 -15.78 -26.45 6.20
N VAL A 616 -14.46 -26.30 6.24
CA VAL A 616 -13.52 -26.96 5.33
C VAL A 616 -12.29 -27.41 6.11
N GLN A 617 -11.84 -28.64 5.82
CA GLN A 617 -10.59 -29.19 6.36
C GLN A 617 -9.86 -29.99 5.29
N ASN A 618 -8.54 -30.10 5.43
CA ASN A 618 -7.72 -31.00 4.64
C ASN A 618 -7.44 -32.26 5.44
N ALA A 619 -7.71 -33.43 4.86
CA ALA A 619 -7.35 -34.70 5.45
C ALA A 619 -6.06 -35.22 4.79
N THR A 620 -5.04 -35.50 5.60
CA THR A 620 -3.80 -36.10 5.14
C THR A 620 -3.70 -37.54 5.66
N GLU A 621 -3.64 -38.52 4.76
CA GLU A 621 -3.39 -39.90 5.14
C GLU A 621 -1.95 -40.07 5.64
N LEU A 622 -1.79 -40.59 6.84
CA LEU A 622 -0.49 -40.91 7.40
C LEU A 622 -0.07 -42.31 6.98
N PRO A 623 1.13 -42.52 6.40
CA PRO A 623 1.52 -43.78 5.80
C PRO A 623 1.67 -44.99 6.76
N PHE A 624 1.63 -44.75 8.06
CA PHE A 624 1.77 -45.80 9.10
C PHE A 624 0.67 -45.77 10.14
N ALA A 625 -0.38 -45.03 9.95
CA ALA A 625 -1.48 -44.93 10.89
C ALA A 625 -2.81 -45.14 10.18
N VAL A 626 -3.71 -45.85 10.85
CA VAL A 626 -5.10 -45.96 10.43
C VAL A 626 -5.86 -44.66 10.76
N ARG A 627 -5.16 -43.53 10.79
CA ARG A 627 -5.71 -42.21 11.16
C ARG A 627 -5.33 -41.19 10.13
N HIS A 628 -6.22 -40.26 9.92
CA HIS A 628 -5.98 -39.05 9.12
C HIS A 628 -5.52 -37.92 10.05
N ALA A 629 -4.62 -37.10 9.59
CA ALA A 629 -4.40 -35.78 10.16
C ALA A 629 -5.35 -34.81 9.47
N GLU A 630 -6.21 -34.18 10.23
CA GLU A 630 -7.18 -33.21 9.74
C GLU A 630 -6.71 -31.80 10.12
N GLU A 631 -6.56 -30.96 9.12
CA GLU A 631 -6.16 -29.55 9.29
C GLU A 631 -7.32 -28.64 8.91
N VAL A 632 -7.73 -27.80 9.84
CA VAL A 632 -8.82 -26.86 9.62
C VAL A 632 -8.37 -25.76 8.65
N GLN A 633 -9.12 -25.60 7.56
CA GLN A 633 -8.92 -24.52 6.60
C GLN A 633 -9.94 -23.39 6.83
N MET A 634 -11.15 -23.73 7.23
CA MET A 634 -12.19 -22.74 7.55
C MET A 634 -13.09 -23.25 8.67
N ALA A 635 -13.36 -22.38 9.63
CA ALA A 635 -14.21 -22.69 10.76
C ALA A 635 -14.99 -21.47 11.23
N VAL A 636 -16.09 -21.75 11.95
CA VAL A 636 -16.92 -20.71 12.56
C VAL A 636 -17.27 -21.08 14.00
N ARG A 637 -17.48 -20.04 14.82
CA ARG A 637 -17.85 -20.22 16.22
C ARG A 637 -18.73 -19.08 16.72
N GLU A 638 -19.65 -19.38 17.59
CA GLU A 638 -20.42 -18.39 18.35
C GLU A 638 -19.70 -18.04 19.66
N PHE A 639 -19.68 -16.76 20.00
CA PHE A 639 -19.11 -16.25 21.24
C PHE A 639 -20.03 -15.17 21.84
N GLY A 640 -20.77 -15.52 22.86
CA GLY A 640 -21.80 -14.66 23.41
C GLY A 640 -22.96 -14.45 22.42
N LYS A 641 -23.16 -13.21 21.99
CA LYS A 641 -24.14 -12.86 20.95
C LYS A 641 -23.49 -12.68 19.57
N GLY A 642 -22.17 -12.63 19.48
CA GLY A 642 -21.42 -12.45 18.26
C GLY A 642 -20.83 -13.73 17.75
N ARG A 643 -20.11 -13.61 16.62
CA ARG A 643 -19.62 -14.76 15.85
C ARG A 643 -18.20 -14.52 15.35
N GLY A 644 -17.39 -15.58 15.39
CA GLY A 644 -16.04 -15.62 14.86
C GLY A 644 -15.94 -16.51 13.63
N VAL A 645 -15.12 -16.10 12.67
CA VAL A 645 -14.77 -16.86 11.45
C VAL A 645 -13.26 -17.00 11.37
N TYR A 646 -12.77 -18.19 11.12
CA TYR A 646 -11.38 -18.47 10.80
C TYR A 646 -11.25 -18.92 9.33
N ILE A 647 -10.27 -18.37 8.61
CA ILE A 647 -9.92 -18.73 7.24
C ILE A 647 -8.40 -18.86 7.15
N SER A 648 -7.87 -20.01 6.73
CA SER A 648 -6.44 -20.29 6.77
C SER A 648 -5.62 -19.51 5.73
N GLY A 649 -6.26 -19.02 4.69
CA GLY A 649 -5.69 -18.18 3.64
C GLY A 649 -6.77 -17.73 2.66
N LEU A 650 -6.61 -16.55 2.06
CA LEU A 650 -7.61 -15.97 1.15
C LEU A 650 -6.93 -15.14 0.05
N PRO A 651 -6.33 -15.80 -0.95
CA PRO A 651 -5.84 -15.09 -2.13
C PRO A 651 -7.00 -14.42 -2.87
N TYR A 652 -6.70 -13.35 -3.60
CA TYR A 652 -7.73 -12.63 -4.35
C TYR A 652 -8.28 -13.46 -5.52
N SER A 653 -9.58 -13.61 -5.55
CA SER A 653 -10.39 -14.03 -6.69
C SER A 653 -11.82 -13.51 -6.51
N PHE A 654 -12.63 -13.53 -7.55
CA PHE A 654 -14.06 -13.16 -7.42
C PHE A 654 -14.80 -14.13 -6.51
N GLU A 655 -14.49 -15.41 -6.59
CA GLU A 655 -15.08 -16.44 -5.72
C GLU A 655 -14.70 -16.22 -4.25
N ASN A 656 -13.41 -16.02 -3.97
CA ASN A 656 -12.96 -15.72 -2.61
C ASN A 656 -13.51 -14.38 -2.09
N SER A 657 -13.70 -13.40 -2.95
CA SER A 657 -14.37 -12.14 -2.58
C SER A 657 -15.81 -12.39 -2.15
N ARG A 658 -16.53 -13.32 -2.80
CA ARG A 658 -17.88 -13.74 -2.41
C ARG A 658 -17.89 -14.51 -1.09
N VAL A 659 -16.91 -15.36 -0.85
CA VAL A 659 -16.74 -16.05 0.45
C VAL A 659 -16.56 -15.02 1.57
N LEU A 660 -15.68 -14.03 1.38
CA LEU A 660 -15.47 -12.96 2.36
C LEU A 660 -16.74 -12.12 2.56
N TYR A 661 -17.45 -11.77 1.50
CA TYR A 661 -18.72 -11.04 1.59
C TYR A 661 -19.74 -11.77 2.48
N ARG A 662 -19.94 -13.07 2.25
CA ARG A 662 -20.83 -13.89 3.07
C ARG A 662 -20.32 -14.10 4.50
N ALA A 663 -19.00 -14.22 4.68
CA ALA A 663 -18.41 -14.30 6.01
C ALA A 663 -18.67 -13.02 6.84
N VAL A 664 -18.61 -11.85 6.21
CA VAL A 664 -18.96 -10.57 6.86
C VAL A 664 -20.44 -10.55 7.28
N LEU A 665 -21.35 -10.92 6.37
CA LEU A 665 -22.78 -10.96 6.72
C LEU A 665 -23.08 -11.95 7.84
N TRP A 666 -22.52 -13.16 7.77
CA TRP A 666 -22.72 -14.16 8.79
C TRP A 666 -22.18 -13.73 10.15
N SER A 667 -20.97 -13.19 10.20
CA SER A 667 -20.35 -12.74 11.45
C SER A 667 -21.08 -11.55 12.06
N ALA A 668 -21.73 -10.72 11.24
CA ALA A 668 -22.58 -9.61 11.68
C ALA A 668 -24.03 -10.03 12.02
N SER A 669 -24.38 -11.34 11.94
CA SER A 669 -25.76 -11.85 12.09
C SER A 669 -26.77 -11.14 11.15
N ALA A 670 -26.39 -10.97 9.89
CA ALA A 670 -27.12 -10.22 8.88
C ALA A 670 -27.35 -11.01 7.58
N GLU A 671 -27.54 -12.32 7.69
CA GLU A 671 -27.75 -13.22 6.56
C GLU A 671 -29.01 -12.84 5.74
N ASP A 672 -30.01 -12.28 6.40
CA ASP A 672 -31.25 -11.79 5.78
C ASP A 672 -31.05 -10.53 4.90
N GLU A 673 -29.93 -9.82 5.07
CA GLU A 673 -29.58 -8.66 4.27
C GLU A 673 -28.88 -9.05 2.93
N LEU A 674 -28.62 -10.35 2.68
CA LEU A 674 -27.92 -10.81 1.49
C LEU A 674 -28.59 -10.34 0.20
N HIS A 675 -29.92 -10.43 0.11
CA HIS A 675 -30.67 -10.11 -1.08
C HIS A 675 -31.00 -8.60 -1.22
N CYS A 676 -30.09 -7.74 -0.76
CA CYS A 676 -30.19 -6.30 -0.92
C CYS A 676 -29.04 -5.81 -1.82
N TRP A 677 -29.35 -5.49 -3.06
CA TRP A 677 -28.37 -5.12 -4.12
C TRP A 677 -27.33 -6.21 -4.35
N TYR A 678 -27.80 -7.37 -4.77
CA TYR A 678 -27.03 -8.59 -4.85
C TYR A 678 -27.19 -9.30 -6.19
N SER A 679 -26.19 -10.04 -6.59
CA SER A 679 -26.18 -10.94 -7.75
C SER A 679 -25.86 -12.36 -7.34
N THR A 680 -26.56 -13.35 -7.87
CA THR A 680 -26.28 -14.78 -7.58
C THR A 680 -24.96 -15.26 -8.20
N ASN A 681 -24.48 -14.60 -9.23
CA ASN A 681 -23.20 -14.92 -9.87
C ASN A 681 -22.07 -14.09 -9.24
N TYR A 682 -21.04 -14.74 -8.72
CA TYR A 682 -19.91 -14.06 -8.08
C TYR A 682 -19.05 -13.22 -9.04
N ASN A 683 -19.13 -13.45 -10.35
CA ASN A 683 -18.48 -12.62 -11.38
C ASN A 683 -19.24 -11.33 -11.68
N VAL A 684 -20.45 -11.19 -11.13
CA VAL A 684 -21.32 -10.04 -11.35
C VAL A 684 -21.58 -9.32 -10.04
N GLU A 685 -21.41 -8.01 -10.05
CA GLU A 685 -21.64 -7.15 -8.87
C GLU A 685 -22.77 -6.14 -9.12
N VAL A 686 -23.43 -5.75 -8.03
CA VAL A 686 -24.48 -4.73 -8.03
C VAL A 686 -24.05 -3.56 -7.16
N HIS A 687 -24.01 -2.36 -7.74
CA HIS A 687 -23.66 -1.15 -7.01
C HIS A 687 -24.80 -0.14 -7.07
N ALA A 688 -25.34 0.23 -5.91
CA ALA A 688 -26.51 1.10 -5.83
C ALA A 688 -26.15 2.50 -5.29
N TYR A 689 -26.54 3.52 -6.01
CA TYR A 689 -26.38 4.93 -5.67
C TYR A 689 -27.76 5.50 -5.34
N VAL A 690 -28.30 5.11 -4.20
CA VAL A 690 -29.69 5.37 -3.79
C VAL A 690 -30.01 6.87 -3.79
N LYS A 691 -29.04 7.71 -3.37
CA LYS A 691 -29.22 9.17 -3.31
C LYS A 691 -29.48 9.85 -4.67
N ASN A 692 -28.97 9.28 -5.76
CA ASN A 692 -29.23 9.79 -7.11
C ASN A 692 -30.20 8.90 -7.91
N GLY A 693 -30.81 7.92 -7.26
CA GLY A 693 -31.86 7.10 -7.85
C GLY A 693 -31.36 6.07 -8.88
N LYS A 694 -30.07 5.67 -8.82
CA LYS A 694 -29.46 4.77 -9.82
C LYS A 694 -28.80 3.57 -9.18
N TYR A 695 -28.71 2.49 -9.95
CA TYR A 695 -27.82 1.37 -9.67
C TYR A 695 -27.25 0.80 -10.96
N CYS A 696 -26.16 0.08 -10.88
CA CYS A 696 -25.62 -0.67 -12.00
C CYS A 696 -25.39 -2.14 -11.64
N VAL A 697 -25.41 -2.96 -12.68
CA VAL A 697 -25.01 -4.36 -12.63
C VAL A 697 -23.83 -4.51 -13.58
N VAL A 698 -22.73 -5.08 -13.09
CA VAL A 698 -21.47 -5.13 -13.82
C VAL A 698 -20.93 -6.54 -13.89
N ASN A 699 -20.60 -7.00 -15.10
CA ASN A 699 -19.85 -8.22 -15.34
C ASN A 699 -18.34 -7.90 -15.23
N ASN A 700 -17.67 -8.48 -14.26
CA ASN A 700 -16.24 -8.29 -14.00
C ASN A 700 -15.35 -9.29 -14.75
N THR A 701 -15.88 -9.98 -15.76
CA THR A 701 -15.13 -10.92 -16.61
C THR A 701 -15.24 -10.58 -18.08
N TYR A 702 -14.36 -11.12 -18.89
CA TYR A 702 -14.39 -10.99 -20.35
C TYR A 702 -15.12 -12.15 -21.03
N GLU A 703 -16.00 -12.85 -20.28
CA GLU A 703 -16.93 -13.86 -20.77
C GLU A 703 -18.36 -13.43 -20.45
N PRO A 704 -19.36 -13.78 -21.30
CA PRO A 704 -20.75 -13.52 -20.97
C PRO A 704 -21.19 -14.18 -19.68
N GLN A 705 -22.07 -13.52 -18.92
CA GLN A 705 -22.55 -14.00 -17.63
C GLN A 705 -24.06 -13.93 -17.51
N ASP A 706 -24.68 -14.99 -16.98
CA ASP A 706 -26.07 -15.01 -16.57
C ASP A 706 -26.20 -14.92 -15.07
N THR A 707 -27.19 -14.19 -14.57
CA THR A 707 -27.37 -14.00 -13.13
C THR A 707 -28.82 -13.62 -12.77
N THR A 708 -29.23 -13.94 -11.56
CA THR A 708 -30.40 -13.32 -10.93
C THR A 708 -29.93 -12.12 -10.10
N VAL A 709 -30.50 -10.96 -10.39
CA VAL A 709 -30.21 -9.70 -9.69
C VAL A 709 -31.29 -9.41 -8.68
N TYR A 710 -30.91 -9.15 -7.43
CA TYR A 710 -31.79 -8.66 -6.38
C TYR A 710 -31.58 -7.15 -6.16
N VAL A 711 -32.66 -6.40 -6.12
CA VAL A 711 -32.65 -4.96 -5.85
C VAL A 711 -32.94 -4.66 -4.37
N GLY A 712 -32.89 -3.39 -3.97
CA GLY A 712 -32.93 -2.97 -2.58
C GLY A 712 -34.17 -3.39 -1.77
N ASP A 713 -35.30 -3.66 -2.42
CA ASP A 713 -36.53 -4.14 -1.78
C ASP A 713 -36.69 -5.68 -1.79
N GLY A 714 -35.66 -6.41 -2.26
CA GLY A 714 -35.67 -7.85 -2.38
C GLY A 714 -36.34 -8.38 -3.66
N THR A 715 -36.86 -7.52 -4.53
CA THR A 715 -37.37 -7.92 -5.86
C THR A 715 -36.21 -8.40 -6.71
N SER A 716 -36.44 -9.41 -7.55
CA SER A 716 -35.38 -9.98 -8.40
C SER A 716 -35.82 -10.12 -9.87
N PHE A 717 -34.84 -10.18 -10.77
CA PHE A 717 -34.99 -10.42 -12.17
C PHE A 717 -33.77 -11.12 -12.77
N GLU A 718 -34.02 -11.90 -13.85
CA GLU A 718 -32.93 -12.55 -14.59
C GLU A 718 -32.25 -11.56 -15.53
N LEU A 719 -30.94 -11.64 -15.66
CA LEU A 719 -30.14 -10.76 -16.47
C LEU A 719 -29.02 -11.50 -17.18
N HIS A 720 -28.89 -11.24 -18.48
CA HIS A 720 -27.71 -11.60 -19.26
C HIS A 720 -26.84 -10.37 -19.49
N LEU A 721 -25.54 -10.52 -19.26
CA LEU A 721 -24.52 -9.51 -19.49
C LEU A 721 -23.48 -10.05 -20.47
N GLU A 722 -23.16 -9.26 -21.48
CA GLU A 722 -22.03 -9.53 -22.36
C GLU A 722 -20.70 -9.38 -21.63
N ALA A 723 -19.62 -9.79 -22.29
CA ALA A 723 -18.25 -9.67 -21.75
C ALA A 723 -17.96 -8.24 -21.27
N ASN A 724 -17.57 -8.09 -20.02
CA ASN A 724 -17.20 -6.82 -19.38
C ASN A 724 -18.30 -5.74 -19.38
N GLU A 725 -19.55 -6.12 -19.62
CA GLU A 725 -20.67 -5.17 -19.74
C GLU A 725 -21.07 -4.58 -18.39
N ILE A 726 -21.49 -3.30 -18.42
CA ILE A 726 -22.15 -2.61 -17.32
C ILE A 726 -23.51 -2.08 -17.78
N LYS A 727 -24.57 -2.40 -17.04
CA LYS A 727 -25.92 -1.90 -17.29
C LYS A 727 -26.41 -1.02 -16.16
N TRP A 728 -26.96 0.14 -16.49
CA TRP A 728 -27.50 1.11 -15.55
C TRP A 728 -29.01 1.08 -15.48
N TYR A 729 -29.56 1.17 -14.26
CA TYR A 729 -30.97 1.13 -13.96
C TYR A 729 -31.36 2.25 -13.01
N GLN A 730 -32.66 2.54 -12.94
CA GLN A 730 -33.21 3.40 -11.90
C GLN A 730 -33.53 2.57 -10.65
N THR A 731 -33.34 3.13 -9.46
CA THR A 731 -33.79 2.50 -8.21
C THR A 731 -35.31 2.50 -8.14
N ALA A 732 -35.89 1.46 -7.55
CA ALA A 732 -37.33 1.43 -7.24
C ALA A 732 -37.67 2.44 -6.13
N ASP A 733 -38.94 2.95 -6.11
CA ASP A 733 -39.41 3.97 -5.15
C ASP A 733 -39.38 3.57 -3.66
N LYS A 734 -39.02 2.30 -3.37
CA LYS A 734 -38.93 1.73 -2.00
C LYS A 734 -37.56 1.14 -1.75
N THR A 735 -36.55 1.97 -1.75
CA THR A 735 -35.19 1.56 -1.39
C THR A 735 -34.96 1.76 0.12
N PRO A 736 -34.25 0.83 0.81
CA PRO A 736 -33.88 1.07 2.19
C PRO A 736 -33.00 2.32 2.32
N GLU A 737 -33.29 3.16 3.32
CA GLU A 737 -32.42 4.29 3.61
C GLU A 737 -31.02 3.82 3.99
N PRO A 738 -29.96 4.48 3.47
CA PRO A 738 -28.60 4.14 3.87
C PRO A 738 -28.44 4.38 5.37
N ARG A 739 -27.90 3.40 6.08
CA ARG A 739 -27.55 3.58 7.50
C ARG A 739 -26.49 4.69 7.60
N GLN A 740 -26.81 5.76 8.35
CA GLN A 740 -25.92 6.89 8.61
C GLN A 740 -24.74 6.50 9.47
#